data_7be35b9c1abb8c04c3a553a6b2e8a2ea
#
_entry.id   7be35b9c1abb8c04c3a553a6b2e8a2ea
#
_cell.length_a   1.000
_cell.length_b   1.000
_cell.length_c   1.000
_cell.angle_alpha   90.00
_cell.angle_beta   90.00
_cell.angle_gamma   90.00
#
_symmetry.space_group_name_H-M   'P 1'
#
loop_
_entity.id
_entity.type
_entity.pdbx_description
1 polymer ?
#
loop_
_entity_poly.entity_id
_entity_poly.type
_entity_poly.pdbx_seq_one_letter_code
_entity_poly.pdbx_strand_id
1 'polypeptide(L)'
;MSPGSIAIPLLKAAPEPEQIADRLAGGKPQGLEICLAPEHIADEGSLRRAVQACEGLTAQGLQLTAEAPVSWPSGAFVRVDHLDEEARSGIERSAEFARAVGSRVLTIHLFVPLGPAEFRAAGRVDEGSVERFLRFYVEACTTRGIEPLIENVPPVLRMRTGGIYLSQIGGHWRDLHEWRRRVPQLGFTLDTSHAALFRSFASAYPALFGVEGPEELPLERYLAELGAATRVAHVSNARGLLGEGLPYRAGELDLDPIVRRLGELVPYIVAEINEPDSARAVEMKHAYTAIEAALGADPGPAPPSRRSALPAGDRFGWQAVLGQRDPVPSMLELEQLLGGRRVLLTGGGGSIGRALATFVLGFRPERVVLVDSHEPSLASDRRARDAAELERVSHVLADVRDGERLEATLAAERPDVLFHLAAYKHVDWAERFPAEFVDTNLRGSWNVLRAADATGVETVVVASTDKAALATSLYARTKRMMEQLAAHAAGGGGERIAVRFVNVLGSAGSASELFLRQTRGGVPLTITDPSMVRYWITIGHAACLAAHGALLAATGELLAAPADPVTLTVGELASRIWRGCGREGELEIRAIGIRGGETMTEVLTGPGEELADEAHQGIAAIRGGPGSSCAVWVTERLTEGSHRDQDTGAVWLEALRRPDLLQAGIPSRPAGSP
;
A
#
# COMPACT_ATOMS: atom_id res chain seq x y z
N MET A 1 28.04 25.39 10.99
CA MET A 1 28.20 25.99 9.65
C MET A 1 28.43 27.49 9.79
N SER A 2 29.29 28.09 8.95
CA SER A 2 29.33 29.56 8.85
C SER A 2 27.99 30.04 8.27
N PRO A 3 27.45 31.18 8.73
CA PRO A 3 26.22 31.72 8.14
C PRO A 3 26.40 31.95 6.62
N GLY A 4 25.63 31.24 5.78
CA GLY A 4 25.66 31.36 4.32
C GLY A 4 26.24 30.17 3.54
N SER A 5 26.59 29.06 4.19
CA SER A 5 27.01 27.84 3.51
C SER A 5 25.75 27.05 3.05
N ILE A 6 25.58 26.89 1.73
CA ILE A 6 24.52 26.09 1.13
C ILE A 6 24.87 24.61 1.32
N ALA A 7 23.85 23.75 1.64
CA ALA A 7 24.05 22.32 1.73
C ALA A 7 24.54 21.71 0.41
N ILE A 8 25.37 20.69 0.51
CA ILE A 8 25.96 19.99 -0.62
C ILE A 8 25.06 18.81 -1.00
N PRO A 9 24.48 18.79 -2.22
CA PRO A 9 23.72 17.65 -2.68
C PRO A 9 24.62 16.48 -3.06
N LEU A 10 24.23 15.27 -2.69
CA LEU A 10 24.95 14.02 -2.92
C LEU A 10 24.07 12.99 -3.63
N LEU A 11 24.71 12.10 -4.39
CA LEU A 11 24.08 10.87 -4.91
C LEU A 11 24.53 9.66 -4.08
N LYS A 12 23.64 8.68 -3.90
CA LYS A 12 23.93 7.44 -3.18
C LYS A 12 24.52 6.38 -4.13
N ALA A 13 25.58 5.68 -3.72
CA ALA A 13 26.23 4.62 -4.46
C ALA A 13 26.80 3.55 -3.54
N ALA A 14 26.82 2.28 -3.97
CA ALA A 14 27.69 1.28 -3.35
C ALA A 14 29.15 1.51 -3.78
N PRO A 15 30.14 1.02 -3.01
CA PRO A 15 31.56 1.10 -3.37
C PRO A 15 31.92 0.09 -4.47
N GLU A 16 31.26 0.22 -5.61
CA GLU A 16 31.40 -0.61 -6.82
C GLU A 16 31.74 0.28 -8.02
N PRO A 17 32.77 -0.06 -8.81
CA PRO A 17 33.21 0.78 -9.93
C PRO A 17 32.10 1.13 -10.92
N GLU A 18 31.20 0.19 -11.21
CA GLU A 18 30.08 0.38 -12.15
C GLU A 18 29.07 1.40 -11.62
N GLN A 19 28.67 1.26 -10.36
CA GLN A 19 27.73 2.19 -9.72
C GLN A 19 28.33 3.60 -9.61
N ILE A 20 29.57 3.70 -9.15
CA ILE A 20 30.28 4.99 -9.05
C ILE A 20 30.39 5.63 -10.44
N ALA A 21 30.78 4.89 -11.46
CA ALA A 21 30.87 5.39 -12.83
C ALA A 21 29.50 5.89 -13.35
N ASP A 22 28.42 5.17 -13.07
CA ASP A 22 27.07 5.61 -13.43
C ASP A 22 26.69 6.92 -12.74
N ARG A 23 26.96 7.08 -11.42
CA ARG A 23 26.64 8.31 -10.67
C ARG A 23 27.44 9.51 -11.18
N LEU A 24 28.65 9.29 -11.69
CA LEU A 24 29.49 10.33 -12.28
C LEU A 24 29.17 10.61 -13.76
N ALA A 25 28.41 9.74 -14.43
CA ALA A 25 28.02 9.91 -15.83
C ALA A 25 26.89 10.95 -15.97
N GLY A 26 27.04 11.89 -16.90
CA GLY A 26 25.97 12.86 -17.26
C GLY A 26 25.98 14.18 -16.48
N GLY A 27 26.92 14.38 -15.59
CA GLY A 27 27.13 15.59 -14.79
C GLY A 27 28.06 15.27 -13.63
N LYS A 28 28.88 16.22 -13.15
CA LYS A 28 29.68 15.96 -11.94
C LYS A 28 28.82 16.31 -10.72
N PRO A 29 28.34 15.31 -9.95
CA PRO A 29 27.71 15.60 -8.66
C PRO A 29 28.77 16.27 -7.74
N GLN A 30 28.30 17.03 -6.76
CA GLN A 30 29.20 17.66 -5.78
C GLN A 30 29.80 16.64 -4.81
N GLY A 31 29.17 15.46 -4.68
CA GLY A 31 29.71 14.36 -3.89
C GLY A 31 28.85 13.11 -3.93
N LEU A 32 29.28 12.10 -3.21
CA LEU A 32 28.62 10.81 -3.08
C LEU A 32 28.45 10.41 -1.62
N GLU A 33 27.34 9.80 -1.31
CA GLU A 33 27.22 8.95 -0.13
C GLU A 33 27.54 7.52 -0.50
N ILE A 34 28.48 6.90 0.18
CA ILE A 34 28.88 5.51 -0.07
C ILE A 34 28.19 4.61 0.94
N CYS A 35 27.21 3.84 0.45
CA CYS A 35 26.45 2.88 1.23
C CYS A 35 27.11 1.50 1.19
N LEU A 36 27.54 1.02 2.35
CA LEU A 36 28.14 -0.30 2.49
C LEU A 36 27.07 -1.40 2.45
N ALA A 37 27.40 -2.50 1.78
CA ALA A 37 26.66 -3.75 1.87
C ALA A 37 27.48 -4.79 2.67
N PRO A 38 26.85 -5.87 3.17
CA PRO A 38 27.53 -6.90 3.99
C PRO A 38 28.81 -7.45 3.36
N GLU A 39 28.80 -7.66 2.05
CA GLU A 39 29.93 -8.18 1.28
C GLU A 39 31.15 -7.26 1.27
N HIS A 40 30.96 -5.95 1.45
CA HIS A 40 32.05 -4.97 1.45
C HIS A 40 32.86 -5.01 2.74
N ILE A 41 32.27 -5.50 3.83
CA ILE A 41 32.88 -5.57 5.15
C ILE A 41 33.06 -7.01 5.67
N ALA A 42 32.87 -8.02 4.83
CA ALA A 42 32.94 -9.43 5.23
C ALA A 42 34.32 -9.82 5.80
N ASP A 43 35.37 -9.30 5.18
CA ASP A 43 36.76 -9.48 5.60
C ASP A 43 37.62 -8.28 5.17
N GLU A 44 38.89 -8.28 5.57
CA GLU A 44 39.84 -7.18 5.21
C GLU A 44 40.12 -7.10 3.68
N GLY A 45 40.01 -8.20 2.95
CA GLY A 45 40.16 -8.22 1.50
C GLY A 45 39.01 -7.51 0.82
N SER A 46 37.78 -7.77 1.28
CA SER A 46 36.56 -7.11 0.83
C SER A 46 36.58 -5.63 1.14
N LEU A 47 36.98 -5.26 2.36
CA LEU A 47 37.15 -3.87 2.77
C LEU A 47 38.14 -3.12 1.87
N ARG A 48 39.30 -3.72 1.58
CA ARG A 48 40.30 -3.14 0.67
C ARG A 48 39.75 -2.93 -0.73
N ARG A 49 39.01 -3.86 -1.29
CA ARG A 49 38.36 -3.69 -2.60
C ARG A 49 37.36 -2.56 -2.60
N ALA A 50 36.53 -2.44 -1.57
CA ALA A 50 35.57 -1.37 -1.42
C ALA A 50 36.26 0.01 -1.33
N VAL A 51 37.34 0.13 -0.56
CA VAL A 51 38.16 1.35 -0.48
C VAL A 51 38.77 1.67 -1.84
N GLN A 52 39.35 0.68 -2.52
CA GLN A 52 39.97 0.86 -3.85
C GLN A 52 38.95 1.35 -4.89
N ALA A 53 37.73 0.91 -4.85
CA ALA A 53 36.67 1.40 -5.75
C ALA A 53 36.40 2.91 -5.57
N CYS A 54 36.68 3.47 -4.41
CA CYS A 54 36.48 4.88 -4.07
C CYS A 54 37.76 5.71 -4.22
N GLU A 55 38.90 5.11 -4.62
CA GLU A 55 40.19 5.82 -4.75
C GLU A 55 40.09 7.00 -5.74
N GLY A 56 40.68 8.12 -5.32
CA GLY A 56 40.76 9.32 -6.17
C GLY A 56 39.48 10.17 -6.23
N LEU A 57 38.36 9.75 -5.64
CA LEU A 57 37.11 10.52 -5.66
C LEU A 57 37.27 11.88 -4.94
N THR A 58 37.87 11.89 -3.75
CA THR A 58 38.16 13.13 -3.00
C THR A 58 39.18 14.00 -3.69
N ALA A 59 40.19 13.41 -4.36
CA ALA A 59 41.16 14.15 -5.17
C ALA A 59 40.51 14.82 -6.41
N GLN A 60 39.38 14.30 -6.88
CA GLN A 60 38.56 14.94 -7.92
C GLN A 60 37.66 16.05 -7.38
N GLY A 61 37.73 16.37 -6.08
CA GLY A 61 36.95 17.40 -5.43
C GLY A 61 35.57 16.95 -4.90
N LEU A 62 35.27 15.65 -4.97
CA LEU A 62 33.99 15.13 -4.49
C LEU A 62 33.97 15.09 -2.95
N GLN A 63 32.83 15.50 -2.37
CA GLN A 63 32.56 15.28 -0.96
C GLN A 63 32.02 13.87 -0.74
N LEU A 64 32.50 13.18 0.30
CA LEU A 64 32.05 11.83 0.59
C LEU A 64 31.43 11.75 2.00
N THR A 65 30.27 11.08 2.09
CA THR A 65 29.71 10.58 3.33
C THR A 65 29.67 9.04 3.27
N ALA A 66 29.51 8.38 4.39
CA ALA A 66 29.46 6.92 4.45
C ALA A 66 28.28 6.46 5.30
N GLU A 67 27.68 5.36 4.88
CA GLU A 67 26.59 4.67 5.57
C GLU A 67 26.97 3.20 5.81
N ALA A 68 26.78 2.72 7.03
CA ALA A 68 27.00 1.35 7.42
C ALA A 68 25.92 0.41 6.82
N PRO A 69 26.20 -0.90 6.63
CA PRO A 69 25.23 -1.80 6.09
C PRO A 69 24.06 -2.05 7.06
N VAL A 70 22.90 -2.40 6.51
CA VAL A 70 21.69 -2.74 7.29
C VAL A 70 21.70 -4.18 7.82
N SER A 71 22.61 -5.01 7.33
CA SER A 71 22.82 -6.40 7.79
C SER A 71 24.29 -6.74 7.81
N TRP A 72 24.66 -7.70 8.67
CA TRP A 72 26.02 -8.22 8.78
C TRP A 72 26.30 -9.31 7.72
N PRO A 73 27.57 -9.70 7.50
CA PRO A 73 27.94 -10.76 6.54
C PRO A 73 27.24 -12.10 6.75
N SER A 74 26.84 -12.43 7.96
CA SER A 74 26.03 -13.63 8.27
C SER A 74 24.61 -13.57 7.69
N GLY A 75 24.16 -12.38 7.22
CA GLY A 75 22.78 -12.10 6.84
C GLY A 75 21.89 -11.63 7.99
N ALA A 76 22.40 -11.60 9.23
CA ALA A 76 21.69 -11.05 10.37
C ALA A 76 21.56 -9.52 10.26
N PHE A 77 20.40 -8.97 10.64
CA PHE A 77 20.21 -7.52 10.68
C PHE A 77 21.14 -6.84 11.68
N VAL A 78 21.57 -5.64 11.34
CA VAL A 78 22.21 -4.74 12.30
C VAL A 78 21.19 -4.34 13.36
N ARG A 79 21.36 -4.86 14.58
CA ARG A 79 20.51 -4.57 15.74
C ARG A 79 21.29 -3.75 16.75
N VAL A 80 20.80 -2.57 17.06
CA VAL A 80 21.50 -1.71 18.02
C VAL A 80 21.37 -2.14 19.50
N ASP A 81 20.56 -3.19 19.76
CA ASP A 81 20.46 -3.84 21.07
C ASP A 81 21.36 -5.08 21.19
N HIS A 82 22.16 -5.42 20.16
CA HIS A 82 22.98 -6.61 20.10
C HIS A 82 24.42 -6.31 19.69
N LEU A 83 25.37 -6.49 20.61
CA LEU A 83 26.78 -6.17 20.42
C LEU A 83 27.64 -7.42 20.60
N ASP A 84 27.55 -8.36 19.67
CA ASP A 84 28.41 -9.55 19.59
C ASP A 84 29.72 -9.27 18.84
N GLU A 85 30.50 -10.31 18.55
CA GLU A 85 31.80 -10.20 17.86
C GLU A 85 31.60 -9.74 16.39
N GLU A 86 30.56 -10.21 15.72
CA GLU A 86 30.23 -9.81 14.34
C GLU A 86 29.87 -8.33 14.27
N ALA A 87 29.00 -7.87 15.17
CA ALA A 87 28.59 -6.47 15.26
C ALA A 87 29.80 -5.56 15.55
N ARG A 88 30.68 -5.95 16.48
CA ARG A 88 31.91 -5.21 16.77
C ARG A 88 32.80 -5.09 15.55
N SER A 89 33.08 -6.20 14.91
CA SER A 89 33.92 -6.24 13.70
C SER A 89 33.31 -5.46 12.53
N GLY A 90 31.99 -5.58 12.34
CA GLY A 90 31.25 -4.82 11.32
C GLY A 90 31.31 -3.31 11.54
N ILE A 91 31.12 -2.85 12.77
CA ILE A 91 31.22 -1.42 13.15
C ILE A 91 32.66 -0.91 12.91
N GLU A 92 33.67 -1.65 13.39
CA GLU A 92 35.07 -1.25 13.24
C GLU A 92 35.50 -1.14 11.77
N ARG A 93 35.09 -2.11 10.93
CA ARG A 93 35.36 -2.10 9.48
C ARG A 93 34.62 -0.97 8.77
N SER A 94 33.37 -0.69 9.14
CA SER A 94 32.60 0.43 8.57
C SER A 94 33.26 1.78 8.92
N ALA A 95 33.74 1.96 10.16
CA ALA A 95 34.43 3.15 10.58
C ALA A 95 35.82 3.29 9.90
N GLU A 96 36.53 2.16 9.70
CA GLU A 96 37.79 2.14 8.96
C GLU A 96 37.59 2.48 7.49
N PHE A 97 36.53 1.94 6.87
CA PHE A 97 36.13 2.32 5.50
C PHE A 97 35.91 3.83 5.40
N ALA A 98 35.06 4.39 6.25
CA ALA A 98 34.75 5.83 6.26
C ALA A 98 36.02 6.67 6.35
N ARG A 99 36.96 6.31 7.25
CA ARG A 99 38.25 6.95 7.37
C ARG A 99 39.09 6.85 6.08
N ALA A 100 39.18 5.65 5.51
CA ALA A 100 40.02 5.38 4.35
C ALA A 100 39.55 6.12 3.10
N VAL A 101 38.25 6.27 2.91
CA VAL A 101 37.70 7.02 1.75
C VAL A 101 37.64 8.54 1.99
N GLY A 102 37.96 9.01 3.20
CA GLY A 102 37.96 10.44 3.53
C GLY A 102 36.59 10.99 3.89
N SER A 103 35.64 10.14 4.25
CA SER A 103 34.37 10.56 4.86
C SER A 103 34.61 11.15 6.25
N ARG A 104 33.85 12.18 6.60
CA ARG A 104 33.87 12.78 7.95
C ARG A 104 32.77 12.25 8.85
N VAL A 105 31.81 11.53 8.31
CA VAL A 105 30.64 11.02 9.00
C VAL A 105 30.42 9.55 8.65
N LEU A 106 29.83 8.81 9.58
CA LEU A 106 29.30 7.46 9.34
C LEU A 106 27.88 7.39 9.89
N THR A 107 26.94 6.99 9.07
CA THR A 107 25.54 6.79 9.46
C THR A 107 25.26 5.32 9.79
N ILE A 108 24.50 5.07 10.85
CA ILE A 108 23.93 3.77 11.19
C ILE A 108 22.46 3.93 11.53
N HIS A 109 21.63 2.95 11.12
CA HIS A 109 20.21 2.95 11.44
C HIS A 109 19.97 2.68 12.94
N LEU A 110 19.17 3.50 13.60
CA LEU A 110 18.75 3.28 14.99
C LEU A 110 17.61 2.27 15.04
N PHE A 111 17.92 0.98 14.83
CA PHE A 111 16.94 -0.05 14.54
C PHE A 111 17.06 -1.29 15.42
N VAL A 112 15.91 -1.76 15.93
CA VAL A 112 15.75 -3.07 16.58
C VAL A 112 14.64 -3.82 15.88
N PRO A 113 14.98 -4.60 14.81
CA PRO A 113 14.00 -5.30 14.00
C PRO A 113 13.31 -6.41 14.78
N LEU A 114 12.01 -6.30 14.95
CA LEU A 114 11.14 -7.29 15.55
C LEU A 114 10.07 -7.71 14.55
N GLY A 115 9.83 -9.00 14.39
CA GLY A 115 8.66 -9.48 13.66
C GLY A 115 7.36 -9.05 14.36
N PRO A 116 6.21 -9.01 13.66
CA PRO A 116 4.95 -8.52 14.28
C PRO A 116 4.54 -9.28 15.54
N ALA A 117 4.78 -10.58 15.61
CA ALA A 117 4.50 -11.39 16.79
C ALA A 117 5.46 -11.07 17.95
N GLU A 118 6.75 -10.93 17.66
CA GLU A 118 7.77 -10.54 18.64
C GLU A 118 7.50 -9.13 19.16
N PHE A 119 7.16 -8.19 18.29
CA PHE A 119 6.86 -6.80 18.67
C PHE A 119 5.70 -6.72 19.67
N ARG A 120 4.67 -7.54 19.50
CA ARG A 120 3.54 -7.61 20.44
C ARG A 120 3.90 -8.29 21.76
N ALA A 121 4.75 -9.31 21.71
CA ALA A 121 5.18 -10.07 22.89
C ALA A 121 6.37 -9.39 23.60
N ALA A 122 7.14 -8.55 22.92
CA ALA A 122 8.31 -7.90 23.46
C ALA A 122 7.91 -6.88 24.54
N GLY A 123 8.58 -6.94 25.70
CA GLY A 123 8.67 -5.83 26.61
C GLY A 123 9.36 -4.63 25.96
N ARG A 124 9.66 -3.60 26.75
CA ARG A 124 10.49 -2.49 26.27
C ARG A 124 11.89 -3.01 25.85
N VAL A 125 12.46 -2.40 24.80
CA VAL A 125 13.84 -2.65 24.39
C VAL A 125 14.77 -2.49 25.57
N ASP A 126 15.78 -3.38 25.69
CA ASP A 126 16.82 -3.24 26.72
C ASP A 126 17.71 -2.02 26.42
N GLU A 127 17.35 -0.90 27.01
CA GLU A 127 18.04 0.37 26.85
C GLU A 127 19.54 0.27 27.22
N GLY A 128 19.90 -0.60 28.17
CA GLY A 128 21.30 -0.81 28.57
C GLY A 128 22.11 -1.47 27.44
N SER A 129 21.52 -2.40 26.71
CA SER A 129 22.17 -3.02 25.54
C SER A 129 22.32 -2.04 24.38
N VAL A 130 21.30 -1.25 24.11
CA VAL A 130 21.37 -0.18 23.08
C VAL A 130 22.46 0.85 23.45
N GLU A 131 22.52 1.28 24.70
CA GLU A 131 23.55 2.23 25.16
C GLU A 131 24.96 1.65 25.00
N ARG A 132 25.18 0.39 25.35
CA ARG A 132 26.50 -0.28 25.15
C ARG A 132 26.90 -0.32 23.68
N PHE A 133 25.95 -0.64 22.79
CA PHE A 133 26.18 -0.65 21.35
C PHE A 133 26.54 0.76 20.83
N LEU A 134 25.75 1.76 21.18
CA LEU A 134 25.98 3.14 20.72
C LEU A 134 27.30 3.74 21.27
N ARG A 135 27.68 3.42 22.49
CA ARG A 135 28.99 3.83 23.04
C ARG A 135 30.16 3.18 22.29
N PHE A 136 30.06 1.90 21.97
CA PHE A 136 31.06 1.21 21.16
C PHE A 136 31.15 1.80 19.75
N TYR A 137 30.00 2.07 19.11
CA TYR A 137 29.94 2.72 17.81
C TYR A 137 30.61 4.12 17.83
N VAL A 138 30.31 4.91 18.83
CA VAL A 138 30.94 6.25 19.03
C VAL A 138 32.42 6.10 19.19
N GLU A 139 32.92 5.20 20.03
CA GLU A 139 34.35 4.95 20.24
C GLU A 139 35.04 4.55 18.91
N ALA A 140 34.46 3.60 18.18
CA ALA A 140 35.01 3.15 16.89
C ALA A 140 35.11 4.28 15.85
N CYS A 141 34.15 5.21 15.83
CA CYS A 141 34.13 6.35 14.93
C CYS A 141 35.11 7.45 15.41
N THR A 142 35.00 7.89 16.64
CA THR A 142 35.75 9.06 17.15
C THR A 142 37.24 8.82 17.21
N THR A 143 37.69 7.60 17.53
CA THR A 143 39.12 7.21 17.49
C THR A 143 39.71 7.30 16.09
N ARG A 144 38.87 7.29 15.05
CA ARG A 144 39.24 7.42 13.63
C ARG A 144 38.99 8.83 13.09
N GLY A 145 38.53 9.78 13.91
CA GLY A 145 38.20 11.13 13.50
C GLY A 145 36.88 11.24 12.70
N ILE A 146 35.99 10.27 12.84
CA ILE A 146 34.68 10.20 12.19
C ILE A 146 33.60 10.65 13.18
N GLU A 147 32.66 11.50 12.74
CA GLU A 147 31.47 11.85 13.51
C GLU A 147 30.42 10.75 13.37
N PRO A 148 29.97 10.10 14.47
CA PRO A 148 28.98 9.03 14.42
C PRO A 148 27.57 9.61 14.30
N LEU A 149 26.82 9.14 13.31
CA LEU A 149 25.43 9.55 13.09
C LEU A 149 24.47 8.38 13.30
N ILE A 150 23.34 8.66 13.92
CA ILE A 150 22.19 7.72 13.96
C ILE A 150 21.06 8.27 13.10
N GLU A 151 20.41 7.36 12.38
CA GLU A 151 19.32 7.69 11.46
C GLU A 151 17.97 7.31 12.03
N ASN A 152 16.95 8.17 11.79
CA ASN A 152 15.58 7.81 12.06
C ASN A 152 15.13 6.72 11.07
N VAL A 153 14.39 5.75 11.59
CA VAL A 153 13.92 4.60 10.80
C VAL A 153 12.40 4.51 10.81
N PRO A 154 11.77 3.97 9.77
CA PRO A 154 10.35 3.68 9.82
C PRO A 154 10.10 2.54 10.81
N PRO A 155 8.93 2.50 11.46
CA PRO A 155 8.58 1.39 12.33
C PRO A 155 8.39 0.08 11.55
N VAL A 156 8.14 0.18 10.26
CA VAL A 156 7.94 -0.94 9.34
C VAL A 156 8.99 -0.87 8.25
N LEU A 157 10.03 -1.67 8.36
CA LEU A 157 11.00 -1.86 7.30
C LEU A 157 10.56 -3.02 6.41
N ARG A 158 10.27 -2.72 5.16
CA ARG A 158 10.10 -3.71 4.12
C ARG A 158 11.47 -4.02 3.52
N MET A 159 12.23 -4.89 4.19
CA MET A 159 13.53 -5.30 3.69
C MET A 159 13.39 -6.00 2.32
N ARG A 160 14.45 -6.03 1.53
CA ARG A 160 14.52 -6.72 0.23
C ARG A 160 14.05 -8.18 0.28
N THR A 161 14.07 -8.80 1.45
CA THR A 161 13.52 -10.12 1.74
C THR A 161 11.99 -10.16 1.84
N GLY A 162 11.33 -9.00 1.77
CA GLY A 162 9.87 -8.87 1.82
C GLY A 162 9.25 -8.97 3.21
N GLY A 163 10.03 -8.93 4.32
CA GLY A 163 9.52 -8.97 5.69
C GLY A 163 9.02 -7.63 6.20
N ILE A 164 7.96 -7.66 7.03
CA ILE A 164 7.57 -6.53 7.86
C ILE A 164 8.29 -6.68 9.20
N TYR A 165 9.08 -5.68 9.55
CA TYR A 165 9.75 -5.57 10.84
C TYR A 165 9.36 -4.26 11.49
N LEU A 166 9.15 -4.29 12.78
CA LEU A 166 8.79 -3.14 13.58
C LEU A 166 9.96 -2.79 14.50
N SER A 167 10.18 -1.51 14.75
CA SER A 167 11.14 -1.07 15.73
C SER A 167 10.42 -0.24 16.81
N GLN A 168 10.76 -0.49 18.06
CA GLN A 168 10.25 0.28 19.19
C GLN A 168 11.01 1.60 19.41
N ILE A 169 12.14 1.77 18.70
CA ILE A 169 13.00 2.95 18.79
C ILE A 169 13.41 3.43 17.40
N GLY A 170 13.81 4.67 17.32
CA GLY A 170 14.37 5.27 16.09
C GLY A 170 13.32 5.88 15.15
N GLY A 171 12.05 5.63 15.35
CA GLY A 171 11.00 6.24 14.52
C GLY A 171 10.66 7.67 14.95
N HIS A 172 10.51 7.91 16.23
CA HIS A 172 10.14 9.22 16.78
C HIS A 172 11.37 10.11 16.98
N TRP A 173 11.28 11.41 16.67
CA TRP A 173 12.39 12.36 16.91
C TRP A 173 12.82 12.42 18.39
N ARG A 174 11.90 12.16 19.35
CA ARG A 174 12.22 12.07 20.79
C ARG A 174 13.21 10.93 21.09
N ASP A 175 13.14 9.81 20.38
CA ASP A 175 14.06 8.69 20.58
C ASP A 175 15.50 9.09 20.24
N LEU A 176 15.70 9.78 19.11
CA LEU A 176 17.00 10.25 18.69
C LEU A 176 17.57 11.25 19.70
N HIS A 177 16.74 12.16 20.20
CA HIS A 177 17.11 13.09 21.25
C HIS A 177 17.53 12.40 22.55
N GLU A 178 16.75 11.41 22.99
CA GLU A 178 17.04 10.66 24.22
C GLU A 178 18.38 9.93 24.10
N TRP A 179 18.66 9.28 22.97
CA TRP A 179 19.93 8.61 22.75
C TRP A 179 21.11 9.59 22.68
N ARG A 180 20.95 10.73 22.04
CA ARG A 180 21.96 11.78 22.07
C ARG A 180 22.20 12.35 23.49
N ARG A 181 21.16 12.48 24.30
CA ARG A 181 21.29 12.89 25.69
C ARG A 181 22.14 11.91 26.50
N ARG A 182 22.01 10.61 26.27
CA ARG A 182 22.79 9.55 26.92
C ARG A 182 24.20 9.39 26.35
N VAL A 183 24.35 9.63 25.07
CA VAL A 183 25.59 9.51 24.31
C VAL A 183 25.80 10.79 23.49
N PRO A 184 26.37 11.86 24.10
CA PRO A 184 26.35 13.20 23.54
C PRO A 184 27.13 13.42 22.24
N GLN A 185 28.02 12.50 21.87
CA GLN A 185 28.81 12.58 20.64
C GLN A 185 28.00 12.18 19.37
N LEU A 186 26.80 11.61 19.52
CA LEU A 186 25.97 11.22 18.40
C LEU A 186 25.45 12.45 17.66
N GLY A 187 25.59 12.48 16.34
CA GLY A 187 24.86 13.33 15.43
C GLY A 187 23.67 12.59 14.80
N PHE A 188 22.98 13.24 13.87
CA PHE A 188 21.80 12.67 13.23
C PHE A 188 21.94 12.65 11.71
N THR A 189 21.41 11.58 11.12
CA THR A 189 20.93 11.53 9.75
C THR A 189 19.39 11.57 9.79
N LEU A 190 18.79 12.46 9.02
CA LEU A 190 17.34 12.61 8.94
C LEU A 190 16.84 12.12 7.58
N ASP A 191 16.10 11.02 7.56
CA ASP A 191 15.40 10.55 6.38
C ASP A 191 13.96 11.06 6.35
N THR A 192 13.59 11.72 5.23
CA THR A 192 12.28 12.35 5.04
C THR A 192 11.17 11.33 4.81
N SER A 193 11.46 10.25 4.12
CA SER A 193 10.50 9.18 3.86
C SER A 193 10.23 8.37 5.11
N HIS A 194 11.25 8.07 5.91
CA HIS A 194 11.12 7.38 7.18
C HIS A 194 10.25 8.16 8.18
N ALA A 195 10.46 9.47 8.28
CA ALA A 195 9.64 10.34 9.14
C ALA A 195 8.17 10.36 8.70
N ALA A 196 7.92 10.41 7.39
CA ALA A 196 6.57 10.39 6.83
C ALA A 196 5.87 9.04 7.05
N LEU A 197 6.57 7.93 6.87
CA LEU A 197 6.05 6.58 7.13
C LEU A 197 5.78 6.38 8.62
N PHE A 198 6.69 6.82 9.50
CA PHE A 198 6.47 6.75 10.93
C PHE A 198 5.21 7.52 11.35
N ARG A 199 5.02 8.74 10.84
CA ARG A 199 3.80 9.52 11.07
C ARG A 199 2.54 8.76 10.66
N SER A 200 2.54 8.16 9.47
CA SER A 200 1.39 7.40 8.96
C SER A 200 1.10 6.19 9.84
N PHE A 201 2.14 5.46 10.24
CA PHE A 201 2.02 4.27 11.08
C PHE A 201 1.62 4.60 12.52
N ALA A 202 2.24 5.59 13.13
CA ALA A 202 1.91 6.02 14.49
C ALA A 202 0.49 6.59 14.59
N SER A 203 -0.01 7.23 13.52
CA SER A 203 -1.41 7.68 13.45
C SER A 203 -2.39 6.50 13.40
N ALA A 204 -2.00 5.37 12.80
CA ALA A 204 -2.82 4.15 12.77
C ALA A 204 -2.78 3.38 14.10
N TYR A 205 -1.66 3.43 14.81
CA TYR A 205 -1.40 2.68 16.04
C TYR A 205 -0.88 3.57 17.18
N PRO A 206 -1.61 4.64 17.59
CA PRO A 206 -1.09 5.64 18.52
C PRO A 206 -0.68 5.04 19.87
N ALA A 207 -1.44 4.07 20.37
CA ALA A 207 -1.16 3.41 21.65
C ALA A 207 0.15 2.60 21.63
N LEU A 208 0.60 2.07 20.47
CA LEU A 208 1.84 1.31 20.37
C LEU A 208 3.09 2.19 20.49
N PHE A 209 2.99 3.45 20.07
CA PHE A 209 4.10 4.39 20.02
C PHE A 209 4.00 5.54 21.02
N GLY A 210 2.98 5.53 21.90
CA GLY A 210 2.79 6.57 22.90
C GLY A 210 2.57 7.96 22.31
N VAL A 211 1.91 8.04 21.15
CA VAL A 211 1.61 9.27 20.42
C VAL A 211 0.17 9.67 20.70
N GLU A 212 -0.06 10.93 21.11
CA GLU A 212 -1.41 11.42 21.42
C GLU A 212 -2.20 11.78 20.15
N GLY A 213 -1.51 12.03 19.03
CA GLY A 213 -2.16 12.31 17.74
C GLY A 213 -1.16 12.57 16.60
N PRO A 214 -1.64 12.56 15.34
CA PRO A 214 -0.79 12.79 14.15
C PRO A 214 -0.18 14.21 14.12
N GLU A 215 -0.75 15.15 14.88
CA GLU A 215 -0.28 16.54 14.99
C GLU A 215 1.07 16.65 15.71
N GLU A 216 1.49 15.62 16.45
CA GLU A 216 2.79 15.58 17.13
C GLU A 216 3.97 15.25 16.19
N LEU A 217 3.69 14.77 14.97
CA LEU A 217 4.68 14.18 14.06
C LEU A 217 4.78 14.85 12.67
N PRO A 218 4.55 16.16 12.50
CA PRO A 218 4.82 16.78 11.22
C PRO A 218 6.34 16.75 10.95
N LEU A 219 6.74 16.64 9.68
CA LEU A 219 8.16 16.62 9.30
C LEU A 219 8.88 17.89 9.76
N GLU A 220 8.19 19.01 9.78
CA GLU A 220 8.70 20.28 10.32
C GLU A 220 9.15 20.17 11.78
N ARG A 221 8.52 19.29 12.57
CA ARG A 221 8.91 19.03 13.94
C ARG A 221 10.25 18.29 13.99
N TYR A 222 10.48 17.30 13.15
CA TYR A 222 11.77 16.64 13.03
C TYR A 222 12.86 17.62 12.63
N LEU A 223 12.58 18.51 11.66
CA LEU A 223 13.53 19.55 11.25
C LEU A 223 13.84 20.54 12.38
N ALA A 224 12.83 20.93 13.16
CA ALA A 224 12.99 21.88 14.26
C ALA A 224 13.80 21.27 15.43
N GLU A 225 13.48 20.03 15.79
CA GLU A 225 14.07 19.38 16.97
C GLU A 225 15.46 18.79 16.68
N LEU A 226 15.67 18.17 15.52
CA LEU A 226 16.91 17.48 15.19
C LEU A 226 17.92 18.35 14.41
N GLY A 227 17.47 19.43 13.77
CA GLY A 227 18.25 20.19 12.79
C GLY A 227 19.63 20.63 13.25
N ALA A 228 19.77 21.09 14.49
CA ALA A 228 21.06 21.56 15.02
C ALA A 228 22.15 20.47 15.10
N ALA A 229 21.77 19.22 15.24
CA ALA A 229 22.67 18.08 15.34
C ALA A 229 22.66 17.17 14.10
N THR A 230 21.83 17.47 13.11
CA THR A 230 21.75 16.75 11.85
C THR A 230 22.92 17.12 10.94
N ARG A 231 23.58 16.14 10.35
CA ARG A 231 24.69 16.32 9.40
C ARG A 231 24.32 15.90 8.00
N VAL A 232 23.49 14.88 7.87
CA VAL A 232 23.06 14.33 6.61
C VAL A 232 21.53 14.31 6.58
N ALA A 233 20.93 14.64 5.45
CA ALA A 233 19.53 14.44 5.22
C ALA A 233 19.33 13.53 3.99
N HIS A 234 18.68 12.40 4.16
CA HIS A 234 18.22 11.55 3.08
C HIS A 234 16.87 12.07 2.56
N VAL A 235 16.80 12.33 1.27
CA VAL A 235 15.62 12.92 0.65
C VAL A 235 15.05 12.00 -0.40
N SER A 236 13.90 11.46 -0.07
CA SER A 236 13.01 10.73 -0.97
C SER A 236 11.57 11.00 -0.59
N ASN A 237 10.65 10.66 -1.48
CA ASN A 237 9.24 10.79 -1.20
C ASN A 237 8.70 9.50 -0.57
N ALA A 238 7.53 9.60 0.05
CA ALA A 238 6.86 8.48 0.71
C ALA A 238 5.37 8.45 0.35
N ARG A 239 4.75 7.28 0.53
CA ARG A 239 3.30 7.12 0.38
C ARG A 239 2.76 6.05 1.33
N GLY A 240 1.74 6.42 2.11
CA GLY A 240 1.05 5.49 3.02
C GLY A 240 2.01 4.85 4.03
N LEU A 241 1.95 3.54 4.18
CA LEU A 241 2.74 2.78 5.16
C LEU A 241 3.94 2.03 4.56
N LEU A 242 3.95 1.78 3.26
CA LEU A 242 4.92 0.90 2.60
C LEU A 242 5.65 1.55 1.43
N GLY A 243 5.30 2.77 1.07
CA GLY A 243 5.91 3.48 -0.04
C GLY A 243 7.11 4.30 0.39
N GLU A 244 8.23 3.63 0.66
CA GLU A 244 9.52 4.22 1.03
C GLU A 244 10.37 4.49 -0.21
N GLY A 245 11.24 5.49 -0.15
CA GLY A 245 12.25 5.74 -1.19
C GLY A 245 11.67 6.09 -2.56
N LEU A 246 10.49 6.69 -2.62
CA LEU A 246 9.83 7.03 -3.88
C LEU A 246 10.54 8.18 -4.60
N PRO A 247 10.45 8.25 -5.95
CA PRO A 247 10.96 9.36 -6.73
C PRO A 247 10.47 10.71 -6.21
N TYR A 248 11.28 11.75 -6.34
CA TYR A 248 11.11 13.07 -5.74
C TYR A 248 9.71 13.68 -5.88
N ARG A 249 9.03 13.45 -7.01
CA ARG A 249 7.68 13.95 -7.31
C ARG A 249 6.56 12.90 -7.20
N ALA A 250 6.86 11.68 -6.76
CA ALA A 250 5.93 10.54 -6.88
C ALA A 250 5.16 10.18 -5.60
N GLY A 251 5.44 10.84 -4.46
CA GLY A 251 4.83 10.55 -3.16
C GLY A 251 3.83 11.61 -2.67
N GLU A 252 3.66 11.66 -1.35
CA GLU A 252 2.73 12.55 -0.65
C GLU A 252 3.41 13.81 -0.10
N LEU A 253 4.75 13.86 -0.09
CA LEU A 253 5.52 14.99 0.41
C LEU A 253 5.70 16.05 -0.68
N ASP A 254 5.49 17.32 -0.34
CA ASP A 254 6.02 18.44 -1.12
C ASP A 254 7.47 18.69 -0.69
N LEU A 255 8.42 18.13 -1.43
CA LEU A 255 9.83 18.14 -1.06
C LEU A 255 10.54 19.47 -1.32
N ASP A 256 10.03 20.35 -2.18
CA ASP A 256 10.71 21.61 -2.48
C ASP A 256 10.88 22.54 -1.25
N PRO A 257 9.84 22.83 -0.45
CA PRO A 257 10.01 23.62 0.77
C PRO A 257 10.85 22.90 1.84
N ILE A 258 10.75 21.56 1.92
CA ILE A 258 11.53 20.75 2.85
C ILE A 258 13.02 20.82 2.51
N VAL A 259 13.38 20.65 1.25
CA VAL A 259 14.78 20.72 0.77
C VAL A 259 15.36 22.12 0.99
N ARG A 260 14.62 23.19 0.73
CA ARG A 260 15.06 24.56 1.05
C ARG A 260 15.37 24.71 2.53
N ARG A 261 14.48 24.20 3.39
CA ARG A 261 14.70 24.27 4.84
C ARG A 261 15.88 23.42 5.29
N LEU A 262 16.05 22.21 4.73
CA LEU A 262 17.23 21.38 4.97
C LEU A 262 18.51 22.08 4.52
N GLY A 263 18.48 22.79 3.40
CA GLY A 263 19.62 23.57 2.89
C GLY A 263 20.19 24.58 3.86
N GLU A 264 19.35 25.11 4.78
CA GLU A 264 19.76 26.02 5.85
C GLU A 264 20.30 25.29 7.09
N LEU A 265 19.95 24.02 7.28
CA LEU A 265 20.15 23.29 8.53
C LEU A 265 21.28 22.26 8.48
N VAL A 266 21.50 21.59 7.33
CA VAL A 266 22.41 20.44 7.25
C VAL A 266 23.52 20.67 6.22
N PRO A 267 24.72 20.08 6.43
CA PRO A 267 25.82 20.16 5.47
C PRO A 267 25.59 19.35 4.20
N TYR A 268 24.90 18.20 4.28
CA TYR A 268 24.73 17.25 3.17
C TYR A 268 23.29 16.85 2.98
N ILE A 269 22.85 16.83 1.72
CA ILE A 269 21.52 16.33 1.31
C ILE A 269 21.72 15.23 0.27
N VAL A 270 21.29 14.03 0.58
CA VAL A 270 21.45 12.83 -0.26
C VAL A 270 20.14 12.54 -0.99
N ALA A 271 20.20 12.39 -2.30
CA ALA A 271 19.11 11.81 -3.06
C ALA A 271 19.06 10.29 -2.81
N GLU A 272 18.04 9.81 -2.13
CA GLU A 272 17.88 8.40 -1.78
C GLU A 272 16.60 7.81 -2.37
N ILE A 273 16.71 7.21 -3.54
CA ILE A 273 15.57 6.65 -4.28
C ILE A 273 15.75 5.15 -4.41
N ASN A 274 14.68 4.40 -4.15
CA ASN A 274 14.63 2.96 -4.40
C ASN A 274 14.55 2.70 -5.91
N GLU A 275 15.71 2.48 -6.54
CA GLU A 275 15.82 2.20 -7.96
C GLU A 275 15.46 0.75 -8.27
N PRO A 276 14.72 0.48 -9.37
CA PRO A 276 14.49 -0.89 -9.86
C PRO A 276 15.79 -1.59 -10.30
N ASP A 277 16.74 -0.82 -10.85
CA ASP A 277 18.08 -1.26 -11.24
C ASP A 277 19.11 -0.45 -10.44
N SER A 278 19.72 -1.05 -9.44
CA SER A 278 20.69 -0.39 -8.56
C SER A 278 21.98 0.03 -9.29
N ALA A 279 22.31 -0.60 -10.42
CA ALA A 279 23.47 -0.23 -11.24
C ALA A 279 23.22 1.12 -11.96
N ARG A 280 21.96 1.45 -12.27
CA ARG A 280 21.55 2.66 -12.98
C ARG A 280 20.61 3.51 -12.16
N ALA A 281 21.09 4.66 -11.72
CA ALA A 281 20.34 5.59 -10.85
C ALA A 281 19.56 6.64 -11.66
N VAL A 282 18.56 6.26 -12.41
CA VAL A 282 17.80 7.19 -13.27
C VAL A 282 16.95 8.15 -12.44
N GLU A 283 16.12 7.63 -11.58
CA GLU A 283 15.24 8.44 -10.72
C GLU A 283 16.02 9.20 -9.64
N MET A 284 17.09 8.63 -9.14
CA MET A 284 17.99 9.28 -8.17
C MET A 284 18.68 10.51 -8.80
N LYS A 285 19.12 10.44 -10.05
CA LYS A 285 19.69 11.59 -10.77
C LYS A 285 18.65 12.68 -11.03
N HIS A 286 17.40 12.29 -11.32
CA HIS A 286 16.29 13.24 -11.41
C HIS A 286 16.02 13.92 -10.05
N ALA A 287 16.03 13.15 -8.95
CA ALA A 287 15.89 13.69 -7.61
C ALA A 287 17.04 14.63 -7.25
N TYR A 288 18.27 14.26 -7.57
CA TYR A 288 19.45 15.11 -7.38
C TYR A 288 19.31 16.46 -8.09
N THR A 289 18.91 16.45 -9.36
CA THR A 289 18.68 17.67 -10.13
C THR A 289 17.55 18.53 -9.53
N ALA A 290 16.50 17.91 -9.01
CA ALA A 290 15.42 18.63 -8.34
C ALA A 290 15.88 19.25 -7.01
N ILE A 291 16.72 18.55 -6.25
CA ILE A 291 17.35 19.06 -5.01
C ILE A 291 18.24 20.27 -5.34
N GLU A 292 19.11 20.19 -6.36
CA GLU A 292 19.93 21.33 -6.77
C GLU A 292 19.08 22.54 -7.16
N ALA A 293 18.02 22.33 -7.91
CA ALA A 293 17.10 23.40 -8.29
C ALA A 293 16.40 24.02 -7.08
N ALA A 294 15.96 23.20 -6.12
CA ALA A 294 15.31 23.69 -4.90
C ALA A 294 16.25 24.50 -3.99
N LEU A 295 17.53 24.12 -3.93
CA LEU A 295 18.57 24.82 -3.18
C LEU A 295 19.01 26.14 -3.85
N GLY A 296 19.00 26.22 -5.17
CA GLY A 296 19.39 27.40 -5.97
C GLY A 296 18.27 28.41 -6.18
N ALA A 297 17.03 28.11 -5.81
CA ALA A 297 15.90 29.00 -6.00
C ALA A 297 15.90 30.11 -4.93
N ASP A 298 16.00 31.37 -5.39
CA ASP A 298 15.74 32.56 -4.57
C ASP A 298 14.31 32.42 -3.93
N PRO A 299 14.11 32.74 -2.64
CA PRO A 299 12.81 32.67 -1.99
C PRO A 299 11.88 33.79 -2.46
N GLY A 300 11.58 33.82 -3.72
CA GLY A 300 10.48 34.61 -4.31
C GLY A 300 9.11 34.05 -3.85
N PRO A 301 8.02 34.83 -3.95
CA PRO A 301 6.69 34.34 -3.60
C PRO A 301 6.45 33.03 -4.33
N ALA A 302 6.06 32.00 -3.56
CA ALA A 302 5.87 30.64 -4.06
C ALA A 302 5.12 30.67 -5.39
N PRO A 303 5.70 30.21 -6.51
CA PRO A 303 4.94 30.12 -7.75
C PRO A 303 3.79 29.16 -7.48
N PRO A 304 2.58 29.44 -8.04
CA PRO A 304 1.50 28.51 -7.97
C PRO A 304 2.04 27.16 -8.47
N SER A 305 1.89 26.12 -7.67
CA SER A 305 2.44 24.79 -7.93
C SER A 305 2.16 24.41 -9.38
N ARG A 306 3.14 24.55 -10.28
CA ARG A 306 3.10 23.91 -11.58
C ARG A 306 3.16 22.41 -11.29
N ARG A 307 1.99 21.81 -11.17
CA ARG A 307 1.85 20.36 -11.29
C ARG A 307 2.47 20.01 -12.63
N SER A 308 3.71 19.50 -12.59
CA SER A 308 4.38 18.98 -13.77
C SER A 308 3.42 18.04 -14.47
N ALA A 309 3.29 18.18 -15.78
CA ALA A 309 2.61 17.20 -16.59
C ALA A 309 3.19 15.83 -16.23
N LEU A 310 2.37 14.99 -15.59
CA LEU A 310 2.73 13.63 -15.23
C LEU A 310 3.17 12.92 -16.51
N PRO A 311 4.31 12.19 -16.50
CA PRO A 311 4.64 11.32 -17.60
C PRO A 311 3.47 10.38 -17.87
N ALA A 312 3.27 10.00 -19.13
CA ALA A 312 2.18 9.18 -19.64
C ALA A 312 2.24 7.75 -19.08
N GLY A 313 1.85 7.59 -17.82
CA GLY A 313 1.67 6.36 -17.04
C GLY A 313 0.68 6.68 -15.94
N ASP A 314 -0.52 6.50 -16.23
CA ASP A 314 -1.78 6.21 -15.54
C ASP A 314 -1.91 6.40 -14.01
N ARG A 315 -1.46 7.52 -13.41
CA ARG A 315 -1.78 7.83 -12.00
C ARG A 315 -2.31 9.25 -11.84
N PHE A 316 -3.58 9.41 -12.18
CA PHE A 316 -4.35 10.59 -11.78
C PHE A 316 -4.57 10.57 -10.26
N GLY A 317 -4.34 11.71 -9.59
CA GLY A 317 -4.39 11.81 -8.13
C GLY A 317 -5.81 11.70 -7.55
N TRP A 318 -6.41 10.51 -7.58
CA TRP A 318 -7.79 10.29 -7.13
C TRP A 318 -8.04 10.66 -5.67
N GLN A 319 -7.07 10.49 -4.77
CA GLN A 319 -7.19 10.94 -3.38
C GLN A 319 -7.35 12.47 -3.29
N ALA A 320 -6.58 13.21 -4.10
CA ALA A 320 -6.70 14.66 -4.17
C ALA A 320 -8.06 15.11 -4.75
N VAL A 321 -8.62 14.34 -5.70
CA VAL A 321 -9.97 14.58 -6.23
C VAL A 321 -11.04 14.38 -5.17
N LEU A 322 -10.93 13.33 -4.36
CA LEU A 322 -11.86 13.09 -3.25
C LEU A 322 -11.66 14.07 -2.08
N GLY A 323 -10.46 14.58 -1.89
CA GLY A 323 -10.10 15.33 -0.68
C GLY A 323 -9.96 14.44 0.56
N GLN A 324 -9.84 13.12 0.37
CA GLN A 324 -9.72 12.12 1.43
C GLN A 324 -8.57 11.17 1.11
N ARG A 325 -7.81 10.77 2.14
CA ARG A 325 -6.78 9.75 2.05
C ARG A 325 -7.42 8.36 2.13
N ASP A 326 -6.75 7.37 1.57
CA ASP A 326 -7.13 5.98 1.78
C ASP A 326 -6.98 5.61 3.27
N PRO A 327 -7.83 4.71 3.79
CA PRO A 327 -7.68 4.20 5.14
C PRO A 327 -6.30 3.57 5.33
N VAL A 328 -5.77 3.72 6.52
CA VAL A 328 -4.53 3.04 6.91
C VAL A 328 -4.85 1.58 7.21
N PRO A 329 -4.21 0.61 6.52
CA PRO A 329 -4.52 -0.80 6.76
C PRO A 329 -4.18 -1.25 8.18
N SER A 330 -4.96 -2.19 8.73
CA SER A 330 -4.64 -2.91 9.97
C SER A 330 -3.49 -3.90 9.73
N MET A 331 -2.26 -3.36 9.63
CA MET A 331 -1.08 -4.07 9.13
C MET A 331 -0.75 -5.33 9.93
N LEU A 332 -0.84 -5.27 11.26
CA LEU A 332 -0.49 -6.39 12.13
C LEU A 332 -1.49 -7.55 12.01
N GLU A 333 -2.75 -7.22 11.93
CA GLU A 333 -3.85 -8.17 11.78
C GLU A 333 -3.82 -8.80 10.37
N LEU A 334 -3.60 -7.98 9.34
CA LEU A 334 -3.48 -8.45 7.97
C LEU A 334 -2.23 -9.30 7.73
N GLU A 335 -1.09 -8.97 8.35
CA GLU A 335 0.11 -9.83 8.30
C GLU A 335 -0.17 -11.19 8.94
N GLN A 336 -0.90 -11.23 10.04
CA GLN A 336 -1.27 -12.46 10.70
C GLN A 336 -2.23 -13.31 9.85
N LEU A 337 -3.15 -12.66 9.13
CA LEU A 337 -4.13 -13.32 8.27
C LEU A 337 -3.55 -13.79 6.94
N LEU A 338 -2.68 -12.99 6.31
CA LEU A 338 -2.23 -13.18 4.93
C LEU A 338 -0.78 -13.67 4.81
N GLY A 339 0.06 -13.42 5.82
CA GLY A 339 1.48 -13.79 5.82
C GLY A 339 1.67 -15.31 5.73
N GLY A 340 2.47 -15.77 4.76
CA GLY A 340 2.70 -17.20 4.51
C GLY A 340 1.49 -17.98 4.01
N ARG A 341 0.36 -17.33 3.75
CA ARG A 341 -0.88 -17.95 3.27
C ARG A 341 -0.95 -18.02 1.75
N ARG A 342 -1.78 -18.90 1.24
CA ARG A 342 -2.10 -19.04 -0.17
C ARG A 342 -3.40 -18.30 -0.46
N VAL A 343 -3.33 -17.27 -1.31
CA VAL A 343 -4.45 -16.36 -1.57
C VAL A 343 -4.89 -16.49 -3.02
N LEU A 344 -6.18 -16.68 -3.27
CA LEU A 344 -6.74 -16.76 -4.62
C LEU A 344 -7.74 -15.62 -4.85
N LEU A 345 -7.64 -14.97 -6.02
CA LEU A 345 -8.54 -13.91 -6.45
C LEU A 345 -9.24 -14.30 -7.75
N THR A 346 -10.56 -14.49 -7.75
CA THR A 346 -11.33 -14.55 -9.00
C THR A 346 -11.65 -13.13 -9.47
N GLY A 347 -11.66 -12.88 -10.77
CA GLY A 347 -11.66 -11.50 -11.28
C GLY A 347 -10.33 -10.79 -11.06
N GLY A 348 -9.24 -11.58 -10.90
CA GLY A 348 -7.91 -11.11 -10.56
C GLY A 348 -7.28 -10.17 -11.60
N GLY A 349 -7.68 -10.29 -12.88
CA GLY A 349 -7.26 -9.39 -13.96
C GLY A 349 -7.99 -8.03 -13.96
N GLY A 350 -9.08 -7.89 -13.20
CA GLY A 350 -9.84 -6.64 -13.07
C GLY A 350 -9.11 -5.55 -12.29
N SER A 351 -9.65 -4.32 -12.29
CA SER A 351 -9.02 -3.17 -11.62
C SER A 351 -8.83 -3.38 -10.13
N ILE A 352 -9.86 -3.82 -9.41
CA ILE A 352 -9.79 -4.10 -7.96
C ILE A 352 -8.91 -5.33 -7.72
N GLY A 353 -9.04 -6.39 -8.54
CA GLY A 353 -8.27 -7.62 -8.39
C GLY A 353 -6.77 -7.39 -8.45
N ARG A 354 -6.28 -6.63 -9.43
CA ARG A 354 -4.86 -6.25 -9.56
C ARG A 354 -4.38 -5.39 -8.39
N ALA A 355 -5.19 -4.41 -7.97
CA ALA A 355 -4.86 -3.56 -6.84
C ALA A 355 -4.79 -4.37 -5.53
N LEU A 356 -5.75 -5.26 -5.31
CA LEU A 356 -5.77 -6.16 -4.16
C LEU A 356 -4.61 -7.16 -4.18
N ALA A 357 -4.27 -7.73 -5.34
CA ALA A 357 -3.12 -8.61 -5.47
C ALA A 357 -1.81 -7.91 -5.08
N THR A 358 -1.59 -6.68 -5.56
CA THR A 358 -0.44 -5.85 -5.17
C THR A 358 -0.47 -5.52 -3.68
N PHE A 359 -1.64 -5.23 -3.12
CA PHE A 359 -1.82 -4.97 -1.69
C PHE A 359 -1.47 -6.22 -0.85
N VAL A 360 -2.02 -7.38 -1.21
CA VAL A 360 -1.80 -8.68 -0.54
C VAL A 360 -0.33 -9.09 -0.58
N LEU A 361 0.36 -8.90 -1.71
CA LEU A 361 1.79 -9.19 -1.84
C LEU A 361 2.64 -8.44 -0.80
N GLY A 362 2.13 -7.30 -0.31
CA GLY A 362 2.72 -6.56 0.79
C GLY A 362 2.85 -7.33 2.09
N PHE A 363 2.04 -8.35 2.32
CA PHE A 363 2.00 -9.19 3.52
C PHE A 363 2.71 -10.55 3.34
N ARG A 364 3.48 -10.73 2.28
CA ARG A 364 4.27 -11.94 1.98
C ARG A 364 3.45 -13.24 2.03
N PRO A 365 2.37 -13.35 1.27
CA PRO A 365 1.72 -14.64 1.12
C PRO A 365 2.71 -15.67 0.53
N GLU A 366 2.47 -16.93 0.80
CA GLU A 366 3.20 -18.02 0.13
C GLU A 366 2.96 -17.94 -1.39
N ARG A 367 1.69 -17.70 -1.78
CA ARG A 367 1.28 -17.63 -3.19
C ARG A 367 0.05 -16.75 -3.37
N VAL A 368 -0.01 -16.02 -4.48
CA VAL A 368 -1.18 -15.30 -4.96
C VAL A 368 -1.59 -15.87 -6.31
N VAL A 369 -2.83 -16.33 -6.43
CA VAL A 369 -3.39 -16.91 -7.67
C VAL A 369 -4.43 -15.97 -8.25
N LEU A 370 -4.21 -15.47 -9.46
CA LEU A 370 -5.14 -14.62 -10.20
C LEU A 370 -5.93 -15.45 -11.19
N VAL A 371 -7.21 -15.62 -10.95
CA VAL A 371 -8.14 -16.35 -11.83
C VAL A 371 -9.00 -15.33 -12.56
N ASP A 372 -9.06 -15.38 -13.88
CA ASP A 372 -9.92 -14.53 -14.70
C ASP A 372 -10.26 -15.23 -16.02
N SER A 373 -11.41 -14.91 -16.60
CA SER A 373 -11.81 -15.37 -17.95
C SER A 373 -11.29 -14.46 -19.06
N HIS A 374 -10.78 -13.25 -18.72
CA HIS A 374 -10.29 -12.27 -19.68
C HIS A 374 -8.77 -12.35 -19.83
N GLU A 375 -8.30 -13.15 -20.80
CA GLU A 375 -6.88 -13.38 -21.09
C GLU A 375 -6.05 -12.07 -21.20
N PRO A 376 -6.49 -11.02 -21.95
CA PRO A 376 -5.69 -9.80 -22.09
C PRO A 376 -5.40 -9.10 -20.77
N SER A 377 -6.32 -9.15 -19.80
CA SER A 377 -6.12 -8.58 -18.47
C SER A 377 -5.07 -9.34 -17.67
N LEU A 378 -5.11 -10.67 -17.66
CA LEU A 378 -4.10 -11.52 -17.02
C LEU A 378 -2.72 -11.32 -17.65
N ALA A 379 -2.65 -11.30 -18.98
CA ALA A 379 -1.40 -11.09 -19.71
C ALA A 379 -0.82 -9.68 -19.44
N SER A 380 -1.68 -8.66 -19.29
CA SER A 380 -1.27 -7.31 -18.93
C SER A 380 -0.71 -7.24 -17.49
N ASP A 381 -1.39 -7.89 -16.52
CA ASP A 381 -0.91 -7.96 -15.15
C ASP A 381 0.45 -8.65 -15.07
N ARG A 382 0.60 -9.81 -15.74
CA ARG A 382 1.86 -10.55 -15.77
C ARG A 382 3.04 -9.72 -16.30
N ARG A 383 2.81 -8.91 -17.34
CA ARG A 383 3.85 -8.04 -17.92
C ARG A 383 4.22 -6.87 -17.02
N ALA A 384 3.32 -6.45 -16.14
CA ALA A 384 3.53 -5.32 -15.24
C ALA A 384 4.26 -5.71 -13.94
N ARG A 385 4.42 -7.02 -13.67
CA ARG A 385 5.07 -7.53 -12.46
C ARG A 385 6.56 -7.76 -12.69
N ASP A 386 7.36 -7.52 -11.65
CA ASP A 386 8.78 -7.86 -11.66
C ASP A 386 9.03 -9.37 -11.44
N ALA A 387 10.29 -9.79 -11.54
CA ALA A 387 10.68 -11.21 -11.42
C ALA A 387 10.37 -11.78 -10.03
N ALA A 388 10.59 -11.01 -8.96
CA ALA A 388 10.36 -11.47 -7.58
C ALA A 388 8.86 -11.64 -7.27
N GLU A 389 8.01 -10.75 -7.82
CA GLU A 389 6.57 -10.91 -7.73
C GLU A 389 6.09 -12.14 -8.52
N LEU A 390 6.64 -12.39 -9.71
CA LEU A 390 6.26 -13.54 -10.56
C LEU A 390 6.61 -14.90 -9.95
N GLU A 391 7.55 -14.97 -9.03
CA GLU A 391 7.82 -16.20 -8.26
C GLU A 391 6.65 -16.58 -7.33
N ARG A 392 5.88 -15.59 -6.88
CA ARG A 392 4.75 -15.76 -5.95
C ARG A 392 3.38 -15.62 -6.59
N VAL A 393 3.29 -15.03 -7.79
CA VAL A 393 2.03 -14.79 -8.49
C VAL A 393 1.85 -15.77 -9.63
N SER A 394 0.74 -16.49 -9.63
CA SER A 394 0.32 -17.31 -10.75
C SER A 394 -0.96 -16.76 -11.40
N HIS A 395 -1.08 -16.99 -12.70
CA HIS A 395 -2.20 -16.56 -13.52
C HIS A 395 -2.92 -17.78 -14.07
N VAL A 396 -4.22 -17.89 -13.81
CA VAL A 396 -5.05 -19.00 -14.25
C VAL A 396 -6.18 -18.46 -15.13
N LEU A 397 -6.23 -18.92 -16.38
CA LEU A 397 -7.31 -18.58 -17.29
C LEU A 397 -8.47 -19.55 -17.05
N ALA A 398 -9.50 -19.10 -16.33
CA ALA A 398 -10.70 -19.91 -16.06
C ALA A 398 -11.92 -19.00 -15.87
N ASP A 399 -13.08 -19.53 -16.21
CA ASP A 399 -14.39 -18.88 -16.05
C ASP A 399 -15.08 -19.43 -14.79
N VAL A 400 -15.58 -18.56 -13.92
CA VAL A 400 -16.30 -18.96 -12.70
C VAL A 400 -17.62 -19.70 -12.99
N ARG A 401 -18.14 -19.60 -14.22
CA ARG A 401 -19.32 -20.36 -14.68
C ARG A 401 -19.01 -21.86 -14.87
N ASP A 402 -17.74 -22.19 -15.08
CA ASP A 402 -17.25 -23.59 -15.18
C ASP A 402 -16.88 -24.11 -13.78
N GLY A 403 -17.86 -24.73 -13.11
CA GLY A 403 -17.71 -25.21 -11.74
C GLY A 403 -16.67 -26.32 -11.59
N GLU A 404 -16.56 -27.24 -12.57
CA GLU A 404 -15.62 -28.37 -12.54
C GLU A 404 -14.17 -27.86 -12.64
N ARG A 405 -13.92 -26.97 -13.58
CA ARG A 405 -12.60 -26.34 -13.75
C ARG A 405 -12.20 -25.50 -12.54
N LEU A 406 -13.17 -24.78 -11.96
CA LEU A 406 -12.94 -23.97 -10.76
C LEU A 406 -12.58 -24.84 -9.55
N GLU A 407 -13.34 -25.91 -9.30
CA GLU A 407 -13.08 -26.85 -8.22
C GLU A 407 -11.71 -27.53 -8.40
N ALA A 408 -11.37 -27.97 -9.61
CA ALA A 408 -10.04 -28.50 -9.93
C ALA A 408 -8.91 -27.46 -9.67
N THR A 409 -9.17 -26.19 -10.00
CA THR A 409 -8.21 -25.10 -9.74
C THR A 409 -8.00 -24.88 -8.23
N LEU A 410 -9.09 -24.81 -7.46
CA LEU A 410 -8.99 -24.64 -6.00
C LEU A 410 -8.32 -25.86 -5.34
N ALA A 411 -8.62 -27.09 -5.78
CA ALA A 411 -8.00 -28.31 -5.28
C ALA A 411 -6.49 -28.34 -5.56
N ALA A 412 -6.05 -27.84 -6.71
CA ALA A 412 -4.63 -27.78 -7.08
C ALA A 412 -3.89 -26.66 -6.32
N GLU A 413 -4.47 -25.46 -6.26
CA GLU A 413 -3.84 -24.29 -5.67
C GLU A 413 -3.99 -24.24 -4.14
N ARG A 414 -5.00 -24.90 -3.57
CA ARG A 414 -5.29 -24.99 -2.12
C ARG A 414 -5.20 -23.65 -1.40
N PRO A 415 -6.01 -22.65 -1.77
CA PRO A 415 -5.98 -21.36 -1.12
C PRO A 415 -6.55 -21.44 0.29
N ASP A 416 -5.92 -20.72 1.22
CA ASP A 416 -6.45 -20.49 2.57
C ASP A 416 -7.49 -19.37 2.54
N VAL A 417 -7.23 -18.31 1.75
CA VAL A 417 -8.10 -17.13 1.61
C VAL A 417 -8.49 -16.93 0.15
N LEU A 418 -9.79 -16.73 -0.12
CA LEU A 418 -10.32 -16.50 -1.44
C LEU A 418 -11.08 -15.17 -1.50
N PHE A 419 -10.69 -14.30 -2.44
CA PHE A 419 -11.42 -13.09 -2.78
C PHE A 419 -12.20 -13.28 -4.09
N HIS A 420 -13.52 -13.32 -3.99
CA HIS A 420 -14.38 -13.46 -5.17
C HIS A 420 -14.81 -12.09 -5.71
N LEU A 421 -14.09 -11.60 -6.72
CA LEU A 421 -14.32 -10.30 -7.35
C LEU A 421 -14.92 -10.43 -8.77
N ALA A 422 -14.94 -11.64 -9.33
CA ALA A 422 -15.46 -11.89 -10.67
C ALA A 422 -16.97 -11.63 -10.74
N ALA A 423 -17.38 -10.63 -11.51
CA ALA A 423 -18.79 -10.27 -11.73
C ALA A 423 -18.93 -9.28 -12.89
N TYR A 424 -20.07 -9.29 -13.55
CA TYR A 424 -20.51 -8.17 -14.38
C TYR A 424 -21.07 -7.05 -13.51
N LYS A 425 -20.79 -5.78 -13.85
CA LYS A 425 -21.08 -4.60 -12.99
C LYS A 425 -21.96 -3.50 -13.60
N HIS A 426 -22.18 -3.51 -14.91
CA HIS A 426 -22.91 -2.44 -15.60
C HIS A 426 -24.42 -2.62 -15.47
N VAL A 427 -25.07 -1.68 -14.76
CA VAL A 427 -26.50 -1.75 -14.40
C VAL A 427 -27.40 -1.80 -15.63
N ASP A 428 -27.16 -0.95 -16.61
CA ASP A 428 -27.93 -0.88 -17.85
C ASP A 428 -27.80 -2.14 -18.75
N TRP A 429 -26.65 -2.81 -18.66
CA TRP A 429 -26.42 -4.07 -19.39
C TRP A 429 -27.12 -5.25 -18.74
N ALA A 430 -27.30 -5.24 -17.42
CA ALA A 430 -28.05 -6.27 -16.73
C ALA A 430 -29.51 -6.34 -17.21
N GLU A 431 -30.14 -5.20 -17.41
CA GLU A 431 -31.51 -5.13 -17.92
C GLU A 431 -31.63 -5.62 -19.39
N ARG A 432 -30.55 -5.48 -20.16
CA ARG A 432 -30.52 -5.94 -21.57
C ARG A 432 -30.12 -7.41 -21.74
N PHE A 433 -29.28 -7.92 -20.87
CA PHE A 433 -28.68 -9.24 -20.93
C PHE A 433 -28.84 -10.00 -19.61
N PRO A 434 -30.07 -10.21 -19.11
CA PRO A 434 -30.31 -10.75 -17.78
C PRO A 434 -29.69 -12.13 -17.56
N ALA A 435 -29.72 -13.01 -18.55
CA ALA A 435 -29.19 -14.37 -18.47
C ALA A 435 -27.68 -14.37 -18.21
N GLU A 436 -26.91 -13.50 -18.88
CA GLU A 436 -25.48 -13.38 -18.71
C GLU A 436 -25.10 -12.91 -17.30
N PHE A 437 -25.87 -11.97 -16.73
CA PHE A 437 -25.67 -11.50 -15.37
C PHE A 437 -26.02 -12.56 -14.32
N VAL A 438 -27.08 -13.30 -14.54
CA VAL A 438 -27.46 -14.45 -13.72
C VAL A 438 -26.36 -15.51 -13.74
N ASP A 439 -25.91 -15.91 -14.92
CA ASP A 439 -24.91 -16.95 -15.10
C ASP A 439 -23.58 -16.56 -14.45
N THR A 440 -23.14 -15.33 -14.67
CA THR A 440 -21.84 -14.88 -14.12
C THR A 440 -21.93 -14.54 -12.64
N ASN A 441 -22.91 -13.70 -12.25
CA ASN A 441 -22.97 -13.18 -10.88
C ASN A 441 -23.56 -14.19 -9.89
N LEU A 442 -24.52 -15.02 -10.28
CA LEU A 442 -25.15 -15.97 -9.37
C LEU A 442 -24.59 -17.37 -9.49
N ARG A 443 -24.69 -18.00 -10.68
CA ARG A 443 -24.15 -19.36 -10.87
C ARG A 443 -22.64 -19.37 -10.65
N GLY A 444 -21.92 -18.34 -11.12
CA GLY A 444 -20.48 -18.19 -10.88
C GLY A 444 -20.15 -18.09 -9.39
N SER A 445 -20.88 -17.26 -8.64
CA SER A 445 -20.67 -17.14 -7.19
C SER A 445 -21.04 -18.42 -6.44
N TRP A 446 -22.11 -19.09 -6.82
CA TRP A 446 -22.50 -20.40 -6.30
C TRP A 446 -21.39 -21.45 -6.50
N ASN A 447 -20.84 -21.52 -7.72
CA ASN A 447 -19.72 -22.41 -8.02
C ASN A 447 -18.51 -22.12 -7.16
N VAL A 448 -18.15 -20.83 -6.97
CA VAL A 448 -17.02 -20.41 -6.12
C VAL A 448 -17.24 -20.86 -4.67
N LEU A 449 -18.41 -20.58 -4.09
CA LEU A 449 -18.71 -20.95 -2.71
C LEU A 449 -18.70 -22.47 -2.51
N ARG A 450 -19.33 -23.23 -3.42
CA ARG A 450 -19.29 -24.69 -3.37
C ARG A 450 -17.89 -25.27 -3.52
N ALA A 451 -17.11 -24.76 -4.47
CA ALA A 451 -15.74 -25.22 -4.66
C ALA A 451 -14.86 -24.87 -3.43
N ALA A 452 -15.08 -23.71 -2.82
CA ALA A 452 -14.40 -23.31 -1.58
C ALA A 452 -14.72 -24.27 -0.42
N ASP A 453 -16.00 -24.63 -0.25
CA ASP A 453 -16.42 -25.59 0.78
C ASP A 453 -15.85 -26.99 0.51
N ALA A 454 -15.92 -27.48 -0.74
CA ALA A 454 -15.41 -28.79 -1.12
C ALA A 454 -13.89 -28.93 -0.96
N THR A 455 -13.14 -27.81 -1.07
CA THR A 455 -11.66 -27.80 -1.00
C THR A 455 -11.12 -27.27 0.33
N GLY A 456 -12.00 -26.90 1.26
CA GLY A 456 -11.62 -26.50 2.62
C GLY A 456 -10.99 -25.10 2.71
N VAL A 457 -11.38 -24.16 1.84
CA VAL A 457 -10.97 -22.76 1.93
C VAL A 457 -11.46 -22.16 3.25
N GLU A 458 -10.54 -21.63 4.07
CA GLU A 458 -10.86 -21.11 5.40
C GLU A 458 -11.72 -19.84 5.32
N THR A 459 -11.28 -18.85 4.54
CA THR A 459 -11.94 -17.53 4.45
C THR A 459 -12.32 -17.18 3.01
N VAL A 460 -13.58 -16.77 2.78
CA VAL A 460 -14.05 -16.26 1.49
C VAL A 460 -14.67 -14.88 1.64
N VAL A 461 -14.14 -13.93 0.88
CA VAL A 461 -14.67 -12.56 0.77
C VAL A 461 -15.34 -12.40 -0.59
N VAL A 462 -16.64 -12.07 -0.61
CA VAL A 462 -17.44 -11.90 -1.82
C VAL A 462 -17.69 -10.41 -2.08
N ALA A 463 -17.35 -9.94 -3.27
CA ALA A 463 -17.57 -8.55 -3.65
C ALA A 463 -19.05 -8.27 -3.98
N SER A 464 -19.71 -7.48 -3.14
CA SER A 464 -21.06 -6.94 -3.35
C SER A 464 -21.00 -5.45 -3.73
N THR A 465 -22.09 -4.73 -3.57
CA THR A 465 -22.24 -3.30 -3.90
C THR A 465 -23.27 -2.63 -2.99
N ASP A 466 -23.13 -1.32 -2.78
CA ASP A 466 -24.14 -0.46 -2.15
C ASP A 466 -25.54 -0.60 -2.79
N LYS A 467 -25.60 -0.85 -4.08
CA LYS A 467 -26.87 -1.03 -4.82
C LYS A 467 -27.66 -2.26 -4.35
N ALA A 468 -26.99 -3.25 -3.76
CA ALA A 468 -27.63 -4.44 -3.16
C ALA A 468 -28.51 -4.10 -1.96
N ALA A 469 -28.28 -2.97 -1.28
CA ALA A 469 -29.04 -2.53 -0.12
C ALA A 469 -30.55 -2.40 -0.41
N LEU A 470 -30.91 -1.79 -1.55
CA LEU A 470 -32.31 -1.63 -1.97
C LEU A 470 -32.73 -2.63 -3.06
N ALA A 471 -31.81 -3.26 -3.76
CA ALA A 471 -32.03 -4.27 -4.79
C ALA A 471 -33.06 -3.87 -5.88
N THR A 472 -33.02 -2.61 -6.33
CA THR A 472 -34.02 -2.04 -7.24
C THR A 472 -33.86 -2.47 -8.71
N SER A 473 -32.60 -2.73 -9.17
CA SER A 473 -32.27 -3.18 -10.52
C SER A 473 -31.95 -4.67 -10.56
N LEU A 474 -31.95 -5.28 -11.73
CA LEU A 474 -31.55 -6.69 -11.89
C LEU A 474 -30.13 -6.92 -11.37
N TYR A 475 -29.19 -6.06 -11.73
CA TYR A 475 -27.82 -6.11 -11.20
C TYR A 475 -27.79 -6.09 -9.67
N ALA A 476 -28.50 -5.15 -9.06
CA ALA A 476 -28.58 -5.01 -7.61
C ALA A 476 -29.17 -6.26 -6.95
N ARG A 477 -30.19 -6.86 -7.55
CA ARG A 477 -30.80 -8.13 -7.10
C ARG A 477 -29.83 -9.31 -7.17
N THR A 478 -29.02 -9.42 -8.25
CA THR A 478 -28.00 -10.47 -8.32
C THR A 478 -26.99 -10.32 -7.18
N LYS A 479 -26.56 -9.09 -6.87
CA LYS A 479 -25.62 -8.82 -5.78
C LYS A 479 -26.24 -9.09 -4.41
N ARG A 480 -27.51 -8.70 -4.17
CA ARG A 480 -28.21 -9.03 -2.93
C ARG A 480 -28.30 -10.54 -2.70
N MET A 481 -28.58 -11.29 -3.74
CA MET A 481 -28.63 -12.76 -3.66
C MET A 481 -27.24 -13.36 -3.38
N MET A 482 -26.16 -12.79 -3.97
CA MET A 482 -24.81 -13.21 -3.63
C MET A 482 -24.49 -13.02 -2.13
N GLU A 483 -24.92 -11.90 -1.52
CA GLU A 483 -24.76 -11.66 -0.07
C GLU A 483 -25.45 -12.77 0.74
N GLN A 484 -26.67 -13.16 0.35
CA GLN A 484 -27.43 -14.22 1.02
C GLN A 484 -26.81 -15.62 0.82
N LEU A 485 -26.25 -15.90 -0.36
CA LEU A 485 -25.51 -17.14 -0.63
C LEU A 485 -24.25 -17.24 0.21
N ALA A 486 -23.49 -16.15 0.33
CA ALA A 486 -22.31 -16.11 1.16
C ALA A 486 -22.64 -16.32 2.65
N ALA A 487 -23.70 -15.68 3.14
CA ALA A 487 -24.18 -15.85 4.51
C ALA A 487 -24.68 -17.28 4.79
N HIS A 488 -25.33 -17.90 3.81
CA HIS A 488 -25.78 -19.31 3.92
C HIS A 488 -24.58 -20.27 3.97
N ALA A 489 -23.57 -20.06 3.11
CA ALA A 489 -22.37 -20.87 3.07
C ALA A 489 -21.52 -20.76 4.37
N ALA A 490 -21.61 -19.65 5.09
CA ALA A 490 -20.95 -19.47 6.40
C ALA A 490 -21.38 -20.51 7.45
N GLY A 491 -22.58 -21.11 7.28
CA GLY A 491 -23.06 -22.22 8.13
C GLY A 491 -22.32 -23.55 7.92
N GLY A 492 -21.54 -23.68 6.84
CA GLY A 492 -20.87 -24.93 6.45
C GLY A 492 -19.48 -25.15 7.05
N GLY A 493 -18.95 -24.24 7.87
CA GLY A 493 -17.70 -24.43 8.61
C GLY A 493 -16.51 -23.55 8.19
N GLY A 494 -16.67 -22.68 7.20
CA GLY A 494 -15.67 -21.66 6.86
C GLY A 494 -16.17 -20.23 7.12
N GLU A 495 -15.26 -19.29 7.17
CA GLU A 495 -15.56 -17.87 7.33
C GLU A 495 -15.98 -17.27 5.99
N ARG A 496 -17.16 -16.68 5.90
CA ARG A 496 -17.73 -16.11 4.68
C ARG A 496 -18.28 -14.73 4.96
N ILE A 497 -17.91 -13.75 4.14
CA ILE A 497 -18.40 -12.37 4.24
C ILE A 497 -18.66 -11.79 2.86
N ALA A 498 -19.70 -10.99 2.72
CA ALA A 498 -19.91 -10.12 1.59
C ALA A 498 -19.46 -8.69 1.95
N VAL A 499 -18.79 -8.01 1.02
CA VAL A 499 -18.35 -6.63 1.18
C VAL A 499 -19.00 -5.76 0.12
N ARG A 500 -19.79 -4.76 0.55
CA ARG A 500 -20.42 -3.77 -0.33
C ARG A 500 -19.41 -2.73 -0.75
N PHE A 501 -18.97 -2.79 -1.98
CA PHE A 501 -18.22 -1.72 -2.62
C PHE A 501 -19.17 -0.60 -3.06
N VAL A 502 -18.69 0.62 -2.98
CA VAL A 502 -19.32 1.79 -3.57
C VAL A 502 -18.66 2.12 -4.92
N ASN A 503 -18.88 3.32 -5.48
CA ASN A 503 -18.28 3.67 -6.77
C ASN A 503 -16.77 3.86 -6.62
N VAL A 504 -15.98 3.04 -7.32
CA VAL A 504 -14.51 3.02 -7.24
C VAL A 504 -13.91 3.88 -8.33
N LEU A 505 -13.23 4.94 -7.97
CA LEU A 505 -12.58 5.88 -8.88
C LEU A 505 -11.44 5.20 -9.66
N GLY A 506 -11.34 5.54 -10.95
CA GLY A 506 -10.29 5.02 -11.82
C GLY A 506 -10.43 3.54 -12.18
N SER A 507 -11.53 2.87 -11.78
CA SER A 507 -11.77 1.49 -12.22
C SER A 507 -12.19 1.47 -13.70
N ALA A 508 -11.73 0.45 -14.44
CA ALA A 508 -12.02 0.29 -15.87
C ALA A 508 -13.52 0.34 -16.19
N GLY A 509 -13.89 1.15 -17.17
CA GLY A 509 -15.28 1.36 -17.59
C GLY A 509 -16.14 2.19 -16.61
N SER A 510 -15.55 2.80 -15.58
CA SER A 510 -16.28 3.66 -14.65
C SER A 510 -16.56 5.04 -15.23
N ALA A 511 -17.56 5.75 -14.66
CA ALA A 511 -17.86 7.14 -15.01
C ALA A 511 -16.64 8.06 -14.80
N SER A 512 -15.87 7.85 -13.72
CA SER A 512 -14.67 8.63 -13.43
C SER A 512 -13.57 8.47 -14.49
N GLU A 513 -13.38 7.25 -15.01
CA GLU A 513 -12.46 6.99 -16.12
C GLU A 513 -12.93 7.68 -17.41
N LEU A 514 -14.25 7.61 -17.69
CA LEU A 514 -14.84 8.31 -18.83
C LEU A 514 -14.63 9.82 -18.72
N PHE A 515 -14.92 10.43 -17.57
CA PHE A 515 -14.73 11.86 -17.33
C PHE A 515 -13.27 12.28 -17.50
N LEU A 516 -12.34 11.52 -16.94
CA LEU A 516 -10.92 11.77 -17.09
C LEU A 516 -10.47 11.73 -18.56
N ARG A 517 -10.92 10.73 -19.30
CA ARG A 517 -10.63 10.62 -20.74
C ARG A 517 -11.22 11.78 -21.54
N GLN A 518 -12.47 12.16 -21.28
CA GLN A 518 -13.13 13.27 -21.95
C GLN A 518 -12.47 14.61 -21.62
N THR A 519 -12.14 14.85 -20.34
CA THR A 519 -11.39 16.03 -19.90
C THR A 519 -10.04 16.15 -20.62
N ARG A 520 -9.27 15.06 -20.68
CA ARG A 520 -7.98 15.03 -21.37
C ARG A 520 -8.13 15.28 -22.88
N GLY A 521 -9.19 14.74 -23.46
CA GLY A 521 -9.53 14.92 -24.87
C GLY A 521 -10.10 16.30 -25.23
N GLY A 522 -10.40 17.15 -24.23
CA GLY A 522 -10.97 18.47 -24.46
C GLY A 522 -12.40 18.45 -25.04
N VAL A 523 -13.16 17.38 -24.74
CA VAL A 523 -14.54 17.23 -25.19
C VAL A 523 -15.53 17.38 -24.02
N PRO A 524 -16.80 17.79 -24.27
CA PRO A 524 -17.80 17.91 -23.23
C PRO A 524 -17.98 16.62 -22.44
N LEU A 525 -18.20 16.73 -21.11
CA LEU A 525 -18.44 15.57 -20.27
C LEU A 525 -19.87 15.07 -20.43
N THR A 526 -20.01 13.78 -20.75
CA THR A 526 -21.32 13.14 -20.83
C THR A 526 -21.72 12.56 -19.47
N ILE A 527 -22.76 13.14 -18.87
CA ILE A 527 -23.24 12.80 -17.53
C ILE A 527 -24.70 12.40 -17.60
N THR A 528 -25.09 11.35 -16.89
CA THR A 528 -26.49 10.87 -16.84
C THR A 528 -27.39 11.95 -16.25
N ASP A 529 -27.10 12.38 -15.02
CA ASP A 529 -27.68 13.50 -14.31
C ASP A 529 -26.64 14.07 -13.32
N PRO A 530 -26.27 15.35 -13.43
CA PRO A 530 -25.28 15.96 -12.54
C PRO A 530 -25.67 15.97 -11.05
N SER A 531 -26.96 15.93 -10.73
CA SER A 531 -27.47 15.97 -9.36
C SER A 531 -27.52 14.61 -8.65
N MET A 532 -27.24 13.51 -9.37
CA MET A 532 -27.15 12.17 -8.79
C MET A 532 -26.10 12.14 -7.68
N VAL A 533 -26.46 11.66 -6.49
CA VAL A 533 -25.58 11.50 -5.34
C VAL A 533 -25.01 10.09 -5.30
N ARG A 534 -23.71 9.99 -5.11
CA ARG A 534 -22.98 8.71 -5.06
C ARG A 534 -21.97 8.72 -3.92
N TYR A 535 -21.71 7.51 -3.40
CA TYR A 535 -20.55 7.24 -2.57
C TYR A 535 -19.34 6.93 -3.43
N TRP A 536 -18.17 7.41 -3.02
CA TRP A 536 -16.93 7.27 -3.77
C TRP A 536 -15.78 6.85 -2.87
N ILE A 537 -14.98 5.91 -3.37
CA ILE A 537 -13.71 5.51 -2.78
C ILE A 537 -12.64 5.41 -3.88
N THR A 538 -11.38 5.41 -3.50
CA THR A 538 -10.27 5.14 -4.43
C THR A 538 -10.11 3.64 -4.65
N ILE A 539 -9.29 3.25 -5.62
CA ILE A 539 -8.96 1.84 -5.85
C ILE A 539 -8.08 1.26 -4.73
N GLY A 540 -7.24 2.10 -4.09
CA GLY A 540 -6.47 1.71 -2.90
C GLY A 540 -7.36 1.42 -1.70
N HIS A 541 -8.35 2.30 -1.45
CA HIS A 541 -9.37 2.07 -0.43
C HIS A 541 -10.17 0.78 -0.71
N ALA A 542 -10.54 0.51 -1.97
CA ALA A 542 -11.25 -0.71 -2.34
C ALA A 542 -10.42 -1.99 -2.05
N ALA A 543 -9.12 -1.97 -2.33
CA ALA A 543 -8.23 -3.10 -2.00
C ALA A 543 -8.11 -3.31 -0.48
N CYS A 544 -7.93 -2.22 0.28
CA CYS A 544 -7.92 -2.24 1.75
C CYS A 544 -9.25 -2.78 2.32
N LEU A 545 -10.38 -2.29 1.80
CA LEU A 545 -11.72 -2.72 2.18
C LEU A 545 -11.92 -4.23 1.98
N ALA A 546 -11.49 -4.80 0.84
CA ALA A 546 -11.57 -6.23 0.59
C ALA A 546 -10.74 -7.03 1.61
N ALA A 547 -9.50 -6.61 1.87
CA ALA A 547 -8.62 -7.30 2.81
C ALA A 547 -9.15 -7.22 4.25
N HIS A 548 -9.67 -6.05 4.69
CA HIS A 548 -10.32 -5.91 5.99
C HIS A 548 -11.60 -6.71 6.10
N GLY A 549 -12.31 -6.95 4.98
CA GLY A 549 -13.44 -7.88 4.95
C GLY A 549 -13.04 -9.27 5.42
N ALA A 550 -11.85 -9.76 5.06
CA ALA A 550 -11.36 -11.05 5.55
C ALA A 550 -11.09 -11.05 7.06
N LEU A 551 -10.63 -9.93 7.65
CA LEU A 551 -10.50 -9.77 9.10
C LEU A 551 -11.86 -9.81 9.80
N LEU A 552 -12.87 -9.13 9.24
CA LEU A 552 -14.24 -9.15 9.79
C LEU A 552 -14.89 -10.53 9.69
N ALA A 553 -14.62 -11.28 8.61
CA ALA A 553 -15.11 -12.66 8.51
C ALA A 553 -14.66 -13.52 9.70
N ALA A 554 -13.40 -13.36 10.14
CA ALA A 554 -12.85 -14.06 11.29
C ALA A 554 -13.55 -13.71 12.62
N THR A 555 -14.26 -12.59 12.71
CA THR A 555 -15.08 -12.21 13.87
C THR A 555 -16.52 -12.74 13.77
N GLY A 556 -16.87 -13.41 12.68
CA GLY A 556 -18.22 -13.95 12.44
C GLY A 556 -19.18 -12.94 11.79
N GLU A 557 -18.74 -11.77 11.38
CA GLU A 557 -19.57 -10.83 10.62
C GLU A 557 -19.79 -11.35 9.20
N LEU A 558 -20.99 -11.12 8.65
CA LEU A 558 -21.42 -11.68 7.37
C LEU A 558 -21.54 -10.66 6.24
N LEU A 559 -21.61 -9.38 6.58
CA LEU A 559 -21.76 -8.27 5.64
C LEU A 559 -21.02 -7.04 6.14
N ALA A 560 -20.34 -6.35 5.23
CA ALA A 560 -19.61 -5.13 5.55
C ALA A 560 -19.69 -4.09 4.42
N ALA A 561 -19.38 -2.84 4.76
CA ALA A 561 -19.31 -1.71 3.84
C ALA A 561 -18.20 -0.74 4.26
N PRO A 562 -17.83 0.25 3.39
CA PRO A 562 -16.98 1.35 3.84
C PRO A 562 -17.63 2.12 5.00
N ALA A 563 -16.86 2.41 6.03
CA ALA A 563 -17.36 3.15 7.21
C ALA A 563 -17.67 4.62 6.89
N ASP A 564 -16.79 5.28 6.12
CA ASP A 564 -16.91 6.71 5.78
C ASP A 564 -16.53 6.97 4.31
N PRO A 565 -17.37 6.55 3.33
CA PRO A 565 -17.12 6.84 1.93
C PRO A 565 -17.45 8.31 1.61
N VAL A 566 -16.67 8.93 0.72
CA VAL A 566 -16.92 10.31 0.29
C VAL A 566 -18.23 10.42 -0.47
N THR A 567 -19.11 11.30 -0.05
CA THR A 567 -20.39 11.55 -0.71
C THR A 567 -20.28 12.77 -1.61
N LEU A 568 -20.47 12.62 -2.92
CA LEU A 568 -20.47 13.71 -3.91
C LEU A 568 -21.58 13.49 -4.92
N THR A 569 -22.06 14.60 -5.49
CA THR A 569 -22.82 14.53 -6.74
C THR A 569 -21.92 14.15 -7.91
N VAL A 570 -22.50 13.55 -8.95
CA VAL A 570 -21.75 13.20 -10.19
C VAL A 570 -21.20 14.48 -10.85
N GLY A 571 -21.94 15.59 -10.81
CA GLY A 571 -21.50 16.88 -11.32
C GLY A 571 -20.34 17.48 -10.54
N GLU A 572 -20.36 17.33 -9.20
CA GLU A 572 -19.23 17.77 -8.36
C GLU A 572 -17.97 16.96 -8.61
N LEU A 573 -18.08 15.63 -8.71
CA LEU A 573 -16.95 14.77 -9.08
C LEU A 573 -16.38 15.19 -10.45
N ALA A 574 -17.23 15.40 -11.45
CA ALA A 574 -16.82 15.84 -12.78
C ALA A 574 -16.03 17.16 -12.72
N SER A 575 -16.50 18.12 -11.91
CA SER A 575 -15.84 19.42 -11.69
C SER A 575 -14.48 19.27 -11.00
N ARG A 576 -14.37 18.34 -10.03
CA ARG A 576 -13.11 18.06 -9.34
C ARG A 576 -12.10 17.39 -10.28
N ILE A 577 -12.53 16.46 -11.15
CA ILE A 577 -11.68 15.83 -12.17
C ILE A 577 -11.19 16.87 -13.18
N TRP A 578 -12.10 17.76 -13.66
CA TRP A 578 -11.76 18.84 -14.58
C TRP A 578 -10.65 19.74 -14.02
N ARG A 579 -10.82 20.24 -12.79
CA ARG A 579 -9.80 21.04 -12.10
C ARG A 579 -8.53 20.26 -11.82
N GLY A 580 -8.63 18.97 -11.45
CA GLY A 580 -7.50 18.09 -11.21
C GLY A 580 -6.63 17.84 -12.46
N CYS A 581 -7.19 18.03 -13.67
CA CYS A 581 -6.45 18.03 -14.93
C CYS A 581 -5.80 19.39 -15.26
N GLY A 582 -5.85 20.38 -14.37
CA GLY A 582 -5.33 21.73 -14.63
C GLY A 582 -6.16 22.52 -15.65
N ARG A 583 -7.42 22.14 -15.85
CA ARG A 583 -8.31 22.87 -16.74
C ARG A 583 -8.92 24.07 -15.99
N GLU A 584 -8.91 25.22 -16.64
CA GLU A 584 -9.53 26.48 -16.18
C GLU A 584 -10.75 26.81 -17.05
N GLY A 585 -11.68 27.60 -16.53
CA GLY A 585 -12.90 28.03 -17.22
C GLY A 585 -14.10 27.14 -16.88
N GLU A 586 -15.17 27.32 -17.65
CA GLU A 586 -16.45 26.66 -17.43
C GLU A 586 -16.44 25.24 -17.98
N LEU A 587 -16.91 24.29 -17.14
CA LEU A 587 -17.02 22.89 -17.49
C LEU A 587 -18.25 22.66 -18.34
N GLU A 588 -18.10 22.25 -19.59
CA GLU A 588 -19.20 21.88 -20.45
C GLU A 588 -19.71 20.47 -20.13
N ILE A 589 -20.96 20.37 -19.68
CA ILE A 589 -21.65 19.10 -19.36
C ILE A 589 -22.77 18.87 -20.35
N ARG A 590 -22.79 17.67 -20.95
CA ARG A 590 -23.89 17.17 -21.75
C ARG A 590 -24.66 16.12 -20.94
N ALA A 591 -25.85 16.49 -20.45
CA ALA A 591 -26.74 15.54 -19.79
C ALA A 591 -27.32 14.55 -20.80
N ILE A 592 -27.22 13.23 -20.50
CA ILE A 592 -27.67 12.15 -21.39
C ILE A 592 -28.92 11.41 -20.88
N GLY A 593 -29.43 11.81 -19.70
CA GLY A 593 -30.63 11.22 -19.06
C GLY A 593 -30.31 9.95 -18.26
N ILE A 594 -31.19 9.65 -17.31
CA ILE A 594 -31.09 8.50 -16.40
C ILE A 594 -31.32 7.23 -17.19
N ARG A 595 -30.50 6.20 -16.97
CA ARG A 595 -30.59 4.90 -17.62
C ARG A 595 -31.48 3.95 -16.81
N GLY A 596 -31.98 2.91 -17.45
CA GLY A 596 -32.76 1.87 -16.78
C GLY A 596 -31.98 1.23 -15.61
N GLY A 597 -32.62 1.14 -14.45
CA GLY A 597 -32.03 0.59 -13.22
C GLY A 597 -31.14 1.53 -12.39
N GLU A 598 -30.86 2.73 -12.88
CA GLU A 598 -30.11 3.76 -12.10
C GLU A 598 -31.05 4.50 -11.13
N THR A 599 -30.52 4.89 -9.97
CA THR A 599 -31.23 5.65 -8.92
C THR A 599 -30.60 7.04 -8.74
N MET A 600 -31.36 8.00 -8.21
CA MET A 600 -30.84 9.35 -7.91
C MET A 600 -29.87 9.34 -6.75
N THR A 601 -30.12 8.50 -5.73
CA THR A 601 -29.28 8.35 -4.53
C THR A 601 -29.04 6.87 -4.27
N GLU A 602 -27.91 6.56 -3.67
CA GLU A 602 -27.52 5.22 -3.19
C GLU A 602 -27.47 5.21 -1.66
N VAL A 603 -27.63 4.05 -1.04
CA VAL A 603 -27.55 3.85 0.40
C VAL A 603 -26.66 2.66 0.72
N LEU A 604 -25.97 2.67 1.86
CA LEU A 604 -25.12 1.55 2.29
C LEU A 604 -25.92 0.43 2.94
N THR A 605 -27.04 0.78 3.59
CA THR A 605 -27.89 -0.16 4.34
C THR A 605 -29.29 -0.19 3.80
N GLY A 606 -29.89 -1.38 3.78
CA GLY A 606 -31.27 -1.61 3.41
C GLY A 606 -32.23 -1.56 4.60
N PRO A 607 -33.54 -1.80 4.38
CA PRO A 607 -34.50 -1.86 5.46
C PRO A 607 -34.14 -2.89 6.53
N GLY A 608 -34.09 -2.47 7.79
CA GLY A 608 -33.73 -3.33 8.93
C GLY A 608 -32.23 -3.64 9.06
N GLU A 609 -31.39 -3.03 8.23
CA GLU A 609 -29.93 -3.11 8.34
C GLU A 609 -29.39 -1.86 9.03
N GLU A 610 -28.36 -2.03 9.86
CA GLU A 610 -27.68 -0.94 10.56
C GLU A 610 -26.17 -1.07 10.31
N LEU A 611 -25.52 0.04 10.01
CA LEU A 611 -24.06 0.13 9.97
C LEU A 611 -23.54 0.18 11.41
N ALA A 612 -22.74 -0.79 11.80
CA ALA A 612 -22.10 -0.82 13.10
C ALA A 612 -21.00 0.26 13.18
N ASP A 613 -20.48 0.49 14.39
CA ASP A 613 -19.27 1.29 14.54
C ASP A 613 -18.12 0.72 13.71
N GLU A 614 -17.18 1.57 13.35
CA GLU A 614 -16.00 1.17 12.56
C GLU A 614 -15.22 0.08 13.31
N ALA A 615 -15.11 -1.11 12.70
CA ALA A 615 -14.43 -2.25 13.30
C ALA A 615 -12.92 -2.24 13.04
N HIS A 616 -12.54 -1.83 11.82
CA HIS A 616 -11.17 -1.57 11.38
C HIS A 616 -11.18 -0.31 10.54
N GLN A 617 -10.03 0.37 10.40
CA GLN A 617 -9.99 1.63 9.67
C GLN A 617 -10.58 1.49 8.26
N GLY A 618 -11.60 2.27 7.98
CA GLY A 618 -12.28 2.34 6.69
C GLY A 618 -13.35 1.28 6.44
N ILE A 619 -13.61 0.33 7.36
CA ILE A 619 -14.64 -0.70 7.21
C ILE A 619 -15.53 -0.82 8.45
N ALA A 620 -16.83 -0.99 8.24
CA ALA A 620 -17.80 -1.29 9.28
C ALA A 620 -18.66 -2.50 8.90
N ALA A 621 -19.06 -3.29 9.90
CA ALA A 621 -20.01 -4.38 9.70
C ALA A 621 -21.42 -3.82 9.46
N ILE A 622 -22.21 -4.55 8.69
CA ILE A 622 -23.64 -4.30 8.53
C ILE A 622 -24.38 -5.39 9.29
N ARG A 623 -25.16 -5.01 10.29
CA ARG A 623 -25.93 -5.91 11.15
C ARG A 623 -27.42 -5.70 10.97
N GLY A 624 -28.20 -6.69 11.37
CA GLY A 624 -29.67 -6.64 11.36
C GLY A 624 -30.28 -7.02 10.02
N GLY A 625 -31.58 -6.97 9.99
CA GLY A 625 -32.41 -7.38 8.86
C GLY A 625 -32.99 -8.78 8.99
N PRO A 626 -34.12 -9.08 8.32
CA PRO A 626 -34.83 -10.39 8.39
C PRO A 626 -34.07 -11.50 7.65
N GLY A 627 -34.22 -12.76 8.09
CA GLY A 627 -33.42 -13.94 7.72
C GLY A 627 -33.40 -14.39 6.24
N SER A 628 -32.47 -15.28 5.89
CA SER A 628 -32.01 -15.67 4.54
C SER A 628 -32.89 -16.68 3.80
N SER A 629 -34.18 -16.41 3.62
CA SER A 629 -35.11 -17.37 2.95
C SER A 629 -34.77 -17.65 1.47
N CYS A 630 -34.11 -16.73 0.75
CA CYS A 630 -33.80 -16.90 -0.65
C CYS A 630 -32.69 -17.92 -0.91
N ALA A 631 -31.60 -17.86 -0.13
CA ALA A 631 -30.50 -18.80 -0.28
C ALA A 631 -30.97 -20.23 0.02
N VAL A 632 -31.78 -20.42 1.08
CA VAL A 632 -32.39 -21.70 1.43
C VAL A 632 -33.27 -22.21 0.29
N TRP A 633 -34.19 -21.36 -0.22
CA TRP A 633 -35.09 -21.72 -1.30
C TRP A 633 -34.36 -22.13 -2.59
N VAL A 634 -33.32 -21.37 -2.97
CA VAL A 634 -32.52 -21.68 -4.16
C VAL A 634 -31.71 -22.96 -3.95
N THR A 635 -31.12 -23.16 -2.78
CA THR A 635 -30.30 -24.34 -2.44
C THR A 635 -31.16 -25.58 -2.48
N GLU A 636 -32.38 -25.56 -1.88
CA GLU A 636 -33.33 -26.68 -1.92
C GLU A 636 -33.73 -27.02 -3.37
N ARG A 637 -34.08 -26.02 -4.19
CA ARG A 637 -34.45 -26.22 -5.57
C ARG A 637 -33.33 -26.77 -6.44
N LEU A 638 -32.10 -26.33 -6.24
CA LEU A 638 -30.95 -26.84 -6.98
C LEU A 638 -30.51 -28.24 -6.52
N THR A 639 -30.79 -28.62 -5.25
CA THR A 639 -30.49 -29.94 -4.72
C THR A 639 -31.61 -30.96 -5.02
N GLU A 640 -32.89 -30.56 -4.97
CA GLU A 640 -34.04 -31.41 -5.32
C GLU A 640 -34.09 -31.77 -6.80
N GLY A 641 -33.56 -30.88 -7.66
CA GLY A 641 -33.43 -31.13 -9.11
C GLY A 641 -32.27 -32.06 -9.41
N SER A 642 -32.39 -33.35 -9.10
CA SER A 642 -31.43 -34.42 -9.44
C SER A 642 -31.23 -34.67 -10.95
N HIS A 643 -31.57 -33.72 -11.81
CA HIS A 643 -31.44 -33.79 -13.24
C HIS A 643 -30.37 -32.80 -13.75
N ARG A 644 -29.31 -33.35 -14.30
CA ARG A 644 -28.24 -32.64 -15.00
C ARG A 644 -28.68 -31.74 -16.17
N ASP A 645 -29.99 -31.76 -16.54
CA ASP A 645 -30.55 -31.09 -17.69
C ASP A 645 -31.66 -30.04 -17.40
N GLN A 646 -31.95 -29.71 -16.13
CA GLN A 646 -32.88 -28.60 -15.87
C GLN A 646 -32.11 -27.27 -16.00
N ASP A 647 -32.73 -26.32 -16.70
CA ASP A 647 -32.28 -24.97 -16.89
C ASP A 647 -32.12 -24.26 -15.51
N THR A 648 -30.95 -24.44 -14.87
CA THR A 648 -30.63 -23.84 -13.60
C THR A 648 -30.77 -22.31 -13.68
N GLY A 649 -30.61 -21.71 -14.86
CA GLY A 649 -30.84 -20.29 -15.11
C GLY A 649 -32.29 -19.88 -14.83
N ALA A 650 -33.27 -20.75 -15.09
CA ALA A 650 -34.69 -20.48 -14.82
C ALA A 650 -34.97 -20.37 -13.30
N VAL A 651 -34.35 -21.22 -12.48
CA VAL A 651 -34.48 -21.17 -11.01
C VAL A 651 -33.94 -19.85 -10.47
N TRP A 652 -32.77 -19.41 -10.95
CA TRP A 652 -32.18 -18.13 -10.56
C TRP A 652 -33.04 -16.95 -11.00
N LEU A 653 -33.55 -16.93 -12.21
CA LEU A 653 -34.42 -15.89 -12.73
C LEU A 653 -35.77 -15.82 -11.98
N GLU A 654 -36.32 -16.97 -11.60
CA GLU A 654 -37.51 -17.03 -10.74
C GLU A 654 -37.26 -16.42 -9.38
N ALA A 655 -36.16 -16.79 -8.71
CA ALA A 655 -35.77 -16.23 -7.40
C ALA A 655 -35.62 -14.72 -7.45
N LEU A 656 -35.01 -14.17 -8.53
CA LEU A 656 -34.85 -12.72 -8.70
C LEU A 656 -36.17 -11.96 -8.89
N ARG A 657 -37.26 -12.64 -9.25
CA ARG A 657 -38.60 -12.05 -9.39
C ARG A 657 -39.41 -12.07 -8.09
N ARG A 658 -38.85 -12.65 -7.01
CA ARG A 658 -39.49 -12.82 -5.71
C ARG A 658 -39.01 -11.75 -4.71
N PRO A 659 -39.73 -10.59 -4.56
CA PRO A 659 -39.33 -9.53 -3.64
C PRO A 659 -39.28 -10.00 -2.17
N ASP A 660 -40.18 -10.92 -1.79
CA ASP A 660 -40.23 -11.51 -0.45
C ASP A 660 -38.94 -12.26 -0.08
N LEU A 661 -38.30 -12.90 -1.06
CA LEU A 661 -37.06 -13.62 -0.87
C LEU A 661 -35.84 -12.67 -0.80
N LEU A 662 -35.87 -11.56 -1.55
CA LEU A 662 -34.77 -10.61 -1.64
C LEU A 662 -34.74 -9.61 -0.49
N GLN A 663 -35.87 -9.31 0.12
CA GLN A 663 -35.97 -8.41 1.29
C GLN A 663 -35.64 -9.11 2.61
N ALA A 664 -35.49 -10.44 2.61
CA ALA A 664 -35.03 -11.18 3.77
C ALA A 664 -33.56 -10.83 4.07
N GLY A 665 -33.28 -10.41 5.28
CA GLY A 665 -31.93 -10.01 5.73
C GLY A 665 -31.01 -11.18 6.01
N ILE A 666 -29.77 -10.87 6.35
CA ILE A 666 -28.72 -11.83 6.67
C ILE A 666 -28.87 -12.22 8.14
N PRO A 667 -29.00 -13.53 8.51
CA PRO A 667 -29.08 -13.92 9.91
C PRO A 667 -27.77 -13.57 10.64
N SER A 668 -27.90 -12.99 11.81
CA SER A 668 -26.78 -12.94 12.77
C SER A 668 -26.42 -14.37 13.19
N ARG A 669 -25.14 -14.72 13.18
CA ARG A 669 -24.66 -16.00 13.71
C ARG A 669 -25.09 -16.12 15.17
N PRO A 670 -25.70 -17.25 15.63
CA PRO A 670 -26.02 -17.39 17.04
C PRO A 670 -24.76 -17.31 17.89
N ALA A 671 -24.76 -16.43 18.87
CA ALA A 671 -23.68 -16.31 19.83
C ALA A 671 -23.48 -17.67 20.54
N GLY A 672 -22.36 -18.35 20.25
CA GLY A 672 -21.97 -19.54 21.01
C GLY A 672 -21.83 -20.86 20.25
N SER A 673 -21.42 -20.85 18.98
CA SER A 673 -20.86 -22.09 18.39
C SER A 673 -19.32 -21.98 18.38
N PRO A 674 -18.61 -23.00 18.95
CA PRO A 674 -17.15 -23.02 19.04
C PRO A 674 -16.48 -23.09 17.66
#